data_c72d00ca9a09fc992de36dcd7748b49a
#
_entry.id   c72d00ca9a09fc992de36dcd7748b49a
#
_cell.length_a   1.000
_cell.length_b   1.000
_cell.length_c   1.000
_cell.angle_alpha   90.00
_cell.angle_beta   90.00
_cell.angle_gamma   90.00
#
_symmetry.space_group_name_H-M   'P 1'
#
loop_
_entity.id
_entity.type
_entity.pdbx_description
1 polymer ?
#
loop_
_entity_poly.entity_id
_entity_poly.type
_entity_poly.pdbx_seq_one_letter_code
_entity_poly.pdbx_strand_id
1 'polypeptide(L)'
;FDAREPSWSSDGRSIVFHGYRNGNWDIWRIDSDGSNPQAMTDDAFDDREPAYSPLNDEILFSSDRSGNYDLWLLENGTARQLTDELENAHSPSWSPDGASIAYAVDVENGASEIRTLELAGGETVSELVEAGAISGLAWRPDGSALSYQLRRNSPETGTHAELKLLELDTDMNEVLSAGNADVFPFRASWTAANTLVYTASGEIRQLIIDESETVIPFTASFQLDREPYQRRLRNYDSNEQQVLGISTPAISNDGNLVVFSALADLWLMNVSSGELAQITDDAFSERYPVFSADAKQIAYLTDSGGEYVVWIYDIATEQAEKLQGDISLSYMKFSPDGERLAGFMLGGGAGLSGRITVVDIASGELQSLYQPISPQPISWSADGQQIATTALARYSTRYREGVYTLMAINIESGEIFNTTPTPHQNMTSLVLDASGETFSYVQGAQLWRANVDGSEEPVRLTTRLTDEPSFSSNGEYAVFLSGDQLVRLSNATGEQLELTPDLTYTRSNPAEQWVLRVGRLFDGVNDSYQEDMDIVIAGNRIHAIEPQRDRDMEIVDMSNSTIIPGLFEMHGHMGELSESQGRLWLSFGITSVRDPGSNPYNAKQRQESWDSGNQIGPRTHITGYLADGNRVYYSIAEGLVSLDHVDRALERTRLLGLDLLKTYVRLPDDWQKVVLDGAHEMGIPTSSHEIFPAVSHGMDHVEHFGGTSRRGYQPKVSGTGFIYDDVINLLAQSQMGITPTLVLGGFATIASQDDDLFATPQFNSFYGPDFPRPARPTAASRVSANGQALREMVDAGVLVVTGTDAPLVPPGVGLHAELRLYVLAGLSPFETLRAATFSSATAAGVIQDTGTLEVGKLADIVVIDGDPLNDINDADNIVMTVKNGRAFPLQSLLN
;
A
#
# COMPACT_ATOMS: atom_id res chain seq x y z
N PHE A 1 6.52 -22.34 -6.62
CA PHE A 1 5.33 -21.50 -6.58
C PHE A 1 4.49 -21.80 -5.33
N ASP A 2 3.54 -20.94 -4.99
CA ASP A 2 2.72 -21.08 -3.79
C ASP A 2 1.69 -22.20 -3.99
N ALA A 3 1.70 -23.25 -3.16
CA ALA A 3 0.83 -24.41 -3.26
C ALA A 3 0.12 -24.66 -1.93
N ARG A 4 -1.21 -24.85 -1.96
CA ARG A 4 -2.07 -24.84 -0.78
C ARG A 4 -3.16 -25.91 -0.83
N GLU A 5 -3.61 -26.31 0.36
CA GLU A 5 -4.77 -27.17 0.60
C GLU A 5 -4.76 -28.45 -0.26
N PRO A 6 -3.80 -29.33 -0.04
CA PRO A 6 -3.71 -30.56 -0.80
C PRO A 6 -4.85 -31.52 -0.48
N SER A 7 -5.32 -32.24 -1.49
CA SER A 7 -6.26 -33.35 -1.37
C SER A 7 -5.79 -34.54 -2.17
N TRP A 8 -5.77 -35.74 -1.56
CA TRP A 8 -5.37 -36.98 -2.21
C TRP A 8 -6.47 -37.57 -3.08
N SER A 9 -6.10 -38.13 -4.24
CA SER A 9 -6.99 -38.98 -5.02
C SER A 9 -7.36 -40.25 -4.23
N SER A 10 -8.53 -40.84 -4.53
CA SER A 10 -9.03 -42.04 -3.86
C SER A 10 -8.08 -43.26 -3.99
N ASP A 11 -7.31 -43.34 -5.06
CA ASP A 11 -6.30 -44.37 -5.31
C ASP A 11 -4.92 -44.07 -4.74
N GLY A 12 -4.70 -42.87 -4.13
CA GLY A 12 -3.46 -42.44 -3.52
C GLY A 12 -2.31 -42.17 -4.50
N ARG A 13 -2.58 -42.00 -5.80
CA ARG A 13 -1.56 -41.82 -6.83
C ARG A 13 -1.31 -40.36 -7.19
N SER A 14 -2.24 -39.48 -6.91
CA SER A 14 -2.12 -38.05 -7.19
C SER A 14 -2.65 -37.18 -6.07
N ILE A 15 -2.21 -35.93 -6.09
CA ILE A 15 -2.62 -34.87 -5.17
C ILE A 15 -3.14 -33.71 -6.02
N VAL A 16 -4.29 -33.15 -5.67
CA VAL A 16 -4.72 -31.84 -6.16
C VAL A 16 -4.47 -30.79 -5.08
N PHE A 17 -4.18 -29.57 -5.51
CA PHE A 17 -3.96 -28.41 -4.64
C PHE A 17 -4.28 -27.13 -5.42
N HIS A 18 -4.54 -26.02 -4.77
CA HIS A 18 -4.56 -24.74 -5.47
C HIS A 18 -3.17 -24.11 -5.45
N GLY A 19 -2.74 -23.58 -6.59
CA GLY A 19 -1.42 -23.00 -6.77
C GLY A 19 -1.50 -21.60 -7.35
N TYR A 20 -0.71 -20.64 -6.79
CA TYR A 20 -0.61 -19.30 -7.33
C TYR A 20 0.48 -19.22 -8.39
N ARG A 21 0.03 -18.95 -9.62
CA ARG A 21 0.90 -18.79 -10.78
C ARG A 21 0.23 -17.82 -11.77
N ASN A 22 1.00 -17.11 -12.56
CA ASN A 22 0.48 -16.19 -13.58
C ASN A 22 -0.46 -15.09 -13.07
N GLY A 23 -0.54 -14.86 -11.76
CA GLY A 23 -1.32 -13.77 -11.17
C GLY A 23 -2.69 -14.14 -10.63
N ASN A 24 -3.06 -15.43 -10.62
CA ASN A 24 -4.29 -15.98 -10.03
C ASN A 24 -4.04 -17.35 -9.41
N TRP A 25 -5.03 -17.86 -8.71
CA TRP A 25 -5.04 -19.20 -8.14
C TRP A 25 -5.75 -20.16 -9.07
N ASP A 26 -5.08 -21.25 -9.42
CA ASP A 26 -5.62 -22.36 -10.23
C ASP A 26 -5.56 -23.68 -9.48
N ILE A 27 -6.40 -24.64 -9.89
CA ILE A 27 -6.32 -26.01 -9.43
C ILE A 27 -5.23 -26.75 -10.18
N TRP A 28 -4.32 -27.34 -9.44
CA TRP A 28 -3.17 -28.13 -9.94
C TRP A 28 -3.27 -29.58 -9.47
N ARG A 29 -2.79 -30.47 -10.29
CA ARG A 29 -2.57 -31.89 -9.97
C ARG A 29 -1.10 -32.23 -10.08
N ILE A 30 -0.62 -33.08 -9.17
CA ILE A 30 0.74 -33.64 -9.20
C ILE A 30 0.68 -35.12 -8.85
N ASP A 31 1.57 -35.94 -9.37
CA ASP A 31 1.69 -37.35 -8.96
C ASP A 31 2.25 -37.41 -7.52
N SER A 32 1.93 -38.52 -6.81
CA SER A 32 2.29 -38.69 -5.39
C SER A 32 3.81 -38.70 -5.12
N ASP A 33 4.63 -38.87 -6.16
CA ASP A 33 6.09 -38.81 -6.09
C ASP A 33 6.66 -37.40 -6.38
N GLY A 34 5.75 -36.41 -6.61
CA GLY A 34 6.12 -35.04 -6.95
C GLY A 34 6.38 -34.78 -8.44
N SER A 35 6.19 -35.76 -9.29
CA SER A 35 6.35 -35.62 -10.75
C SER A 35 5.05 -35.15 -11.43
N ASN A 36 5.16 -34.73 -12.70
CA ASN A 36 4.06 -34.38 -13.59
C ASN A 36 3.08 -33.33 -13.05
N PRO A 37 3.52 -32.14 -12.61
CA PRO A 37 2.61 -31.05 -12.23
C PRO A 37 1.80 -30.59 -13.45
N GLN A 38 0.47 -30.54 -13.31
CA GLN A 38 -0.45 -30.19 -14.38
C GLN A 38 -1.52 -29.24 -13.87
N ALA A 39 -1.75 -28.13 -14.59
CA ALA A 39 -2.88 -27.25 -14.33
C ALA A 39 -4.17 -27.96 -14.76
N MET A 40 -5.16 -27.96 -13.88
CA MET A 40 -6.49 -28.50 -14.13
C MET A 40 -7.49 -27.39 -14.50
N THR A 41 -7.23 -26.16 -14.02
CA THR A 41 -7.86 -24.91 -14.47
C THR A 41 -6.74 -23.96 -14.91
N ASP A 42 -7.03 -23.05 -15.85
CA ASP A 42 -6.09 -22.04 -16.38
C ASP A 42 -6.93 -20.92 -17.02
N ASP A 43 -7.63 -20.16 -16.18
CA ASP A 43 -8.44 -19.04 -16.60
C ASP A 43 -8.19 -17.79 -15.71
N ALA A 44 -9.00 -16.76 -15.85
CA ALA A 44 -8.77 -15.50 -15.15
C ALA A 44 -9.35 -15.45 -13.73
N PHE A 45 -10.03 -16.52 -13.32
CA PHE A 45 -10.69 -16.62 -12.02
C PHE A 45 -9.78 -17.27 -10.97
N ASP A 46 -10.09 -17.01 -9.70
CA ASP A 46 -9.40 -17.67 -8.60
C ASP A 46 -10.14 -18.97 -8.23
N ASP A 47 -9.49 -20.09 -8.47
CA ASP A 47 -9.94 -21.43 -8.12
C ASP A 47 -9.19 -21.95 -6.89
N ARG A 48 -9.89 -22.23 -5.82
CA ARG A 48 -9.31 -22.52 -4.50
C ARG A 48 -9.90 -23.74 -3.82
N GLU A 49 -9.22 -24.23 -2.79
CA GLU A 49 -9.73 -25.21 -1.83
C GLU A 49 -10.20 -26.53 -2.48
N PRO A 50 -9.40 -27.16 -3.35
CA PRO A 50 -9.84 -28.37 -4.06
C PRO A 50 -10.03 -29.56 -3.12
N ALA A 51 -10.98 -30.43 -3.46
CA ALA A 51 -11.21 -31.69 -2.80
C ALA A 51 -11.52 -32.78 -3.85
N TYR A 52 -10.71 -33.86 -3.87
CA TYR A 52 -11.04 -35.04 -4.68
C TYR A 52 -12.30 -35.74 -4.19
N SER A 53 -13.09 -36.21 -5.15
CA SER A 53 -14.18 -37.15 -4.86
C SER A 53 -13.61 -38.45 -4.27
N PRO A 54 -14.25 -39.03 -3.24
CA PRO A 54 -13.86 -40.35 -2.70
C PRO A 54 -14.11 -41.49 -3.67
N LEU A 55 -14.91 -41.29 -4.74
CA LEU A 55 -15.38 -42.34 -5.64
C LEU A 55 -14.67 -42.34 -7.00
N ASN A 56 -14.24 -41.16 -7.48
CA ASN A 56 -13.72 -40.97 -8.84
C ASN A 56 -12.74 -39.80 -8.93
N ASP A 57 -12.37 -39.38 -10.14
CA ASP A 57 -11.40 -38.30 -10.39
C ASP A 57 -12.03 -36.89 -10.45
N GLU A 58 -13.29 -36.76 -10.03
CA GLU A 58 -13.95 -35.46 -9.94
C GLU A 58 -13.29 -34.57 -8.84
N ILE A 59 -13.18 -33.27 -9.12
CA ILE A 59 -12.60 -32.32 -8.20
C ILE A 59 -13.64 -31.24 -7.87
N LEU A 60 -13.97 -31.13 -6.61
CA LEU A 60 -14.80 -30.07 -6.05
C LEU A 60 -13.88 -28.90 -5.66
N PHE A 61 -14.28 -27.66 -5.96
CA PHE A 61 -13.47 -26.48 -5.62
C PHE A 61 -14.37 -25.24 -5.46
N SER A 62 -13.81 -24.18 -4.86
CA SER A 62 -14.44 -22.87 -4.71
C SER A 62 -13.86 -21.91 -5.74
N SER A 63 -14.72 -21.15 -6.46
CA SER A 63 -14.30 -20.23 -7.53
C SER A 63 -15.12 -18.93 -7.52
N ASP A 64 -14.48 -17.81 -7.88
CA ASP A 64 -15.09 -16.47 -7.96
C ASP A 64 -15.68 -16.14 -9.34
N ARG A 65 -15.79 -17.11 -10.24
CA ARG A 65 -16.26 -16.92 -11.64
C ARG A 65 -17.73 -16.55 -11.79
N SER A 66 -18.53 -16.73 -10.75
CA SER A 66 -19.94 -16.32 -10.69
C SER A 66 -20.15 -14.88 -10.19
N GLY A 67 -19.09 -14.18 -9.77
CA GLY A 67 -19.14 -12.82 -9.21
C GLY A 67 -19.02 -12.76 -7.69
N ASN A 68 -19.05 -13.91 -7.03
CA ASN A 68 -18.66 -14.24 -5.67
C ASN A 68 -18.11 -15.65 -5.65
N TYR A 69 -17.60 -16.14 -4.52
CA TYR A 69 -17.17 -17.53 -4.43
C TYR A 69 -18.37 -18.45 -4.33
N ASP A 70 -18.44 -19.40 -5.28
CA ASP A 70 -19.36 -20.51 -5.31
C ASP A 70 -18.62 -21.84 -5.44
N LEU A 71 -19.33 -22.95 -5.20
CA LEU A 71 -18.77 -24.29 -5.40
C LEU A 71 -18.96 -24.75 -6.83
N TRP A 72 -17.89 -25.32 -7.37
CA TRP A 72 -17.82 -25.85 -8.72
C TRP A 72 -17.28 -27.26 -8.71
N LEU A 73 -17.76 -28.07 -9.66
CA LEU A 73 -17.28 -29.43 -9.88
C LEU A 73 -16.55 -29.52 -11.21
N LEU A 74 -15.30 -29.98 -11.19
CA LEU A 74 -14.52 -30.25 -12.38
C LEU A 74 -14.71 -31.72 -12.77
N GLU A 75 -15.40 -31.96 -13.89
CA GLU A 75 -15.68 -33.25 -14.48
C GLU A 75 -15.08 -33.31 -15.89
N ASN A 76 -14.17 -34.26 -16.18
CA ASN A 76 -13.55 -34.41 -17.50
C ASN A 76 -13.01 -33.13 -18.13
N GLY A 77 -12.43 -32.24 -17.29
CA GLY A 77 -11.87 -30.94 -17.71
C GLY A 77 -12.88 -29.82 -17.93
N THR A 78 -14.17 -30.05 -17.54
CA THR A 78 -15.20 -29.01 -17.62
C THR A 78 -15.71 -28.65 -16.22
N ALA A 79 -15.72 -27.37 -15.89
CA ALA A 79 -16.22 -26.87 -14.61
C ALA A 79 -17.75 -26.65 -14.71
N ARG A 80 -18.48 -27.16 -13.73
CA ARG A 80 -19.94 -27.01 -13.58
C ARG A 80 -20.25 -26.42 -12.21
N GLN A 81 -21.05 -25.36 -12.18
CA GLN A 81 -21.50 -24.72 -10.94
C GLN A 81 -22.42 -25.64 -10.14
N LEU A 82 -22.20 -25.72 -8.83
CA LEU A 82 -23.04 -26.48 -7.90
C LEU A 82 -23.89 -25.57 -7.00
N THR A 83 -23.37 -24.40 -6.59
CA THR A 83 -24.07 -23.45 -5.75
C THR A 83 -24.21 -22.10 -6.46
N ASP A 84 -25.22 -21.32 -6.05
CA ASP A 84 -25.48 -19.95 -6.50
C ASP A 84 -25.88 -19.15 -5.24
N GLU A 85 -24.90 -18.89 -4.36
CA GLU A 85 -25.16 -18.26 -3.07
C GLU A 85 -25.11 -16.73 -3.21
N LEU A 86 -25.82 -16.03 -2.33
CA LEU A 86 -25.73 -14.55 -2.27
C LEU A 86 -24.39 -14.07 -1.71
N GLU A 87 -23.79 -14.84 -0.82
CA GLU A 87 -22.50 -14.58 -0.19
C GLU A 87 -21.50 -15.68 -0.57
N ASN A 88 -20.25 -15.57 -0.13
CA ASN A 88 -19.22 -16.53 -0.55
C ASN A 88 -19.43 -17.92 0.04
N ALA A 89 -19.44 -18.94 -0.82
CA ALA A 89 -19.40 -20.36 -0.47
C ALA A 89 -17.97 -20.89 -0.61
N HIS A 90 -17.46 -21.56 0.43
CA HIS A 90 -16.05 -21.98 0.49
C HIS A 90 -15.83 -23.19 1.41
N SER A 91 -14.56 -23.62 1.53
CA SER A 91 -14.13 -24.77 2.35
C SER A 91 -14.91 -26.06 2.05
N PRO A 92 -15.06 -26.48 0.78
CA PRO A 92 -15.85 -27.64 0.41
C PRO A 92 -15.24 -28.96 0.89
N SER A 93 -16.10 -29.92 1.27
CA SER A 93 -15.68 -31.26 1.68
C SER A 93 -16.71 -32.31 1.21
N TRP A 94 -16.25 -33.43 0.66
CA TRP A 94 -17.08 -34.55 0.25
C TRP A 94 -17.51 -35.43 1.44
N SER A 95 -18.75 -35.89 1.44
CA SER A 95 -19.15 -37.01 2.31
C SER A 95 -18.37 -38.28 1.92
N PRO A 96 -18.09 -39.22 2.86
CA PRO A 96 -17.29 -40.40 2.57
C PRO A 96 -17.89 -41.33 1.52
N ASP A 97 -19.22 -41.29 1.36
CA ASP A 97 -19.96 -42.05 0.33
C ASP A 97 -20.09 -41.31 -1.01
N GLY A 98 -19.61 -40.07 -1.09
CA GLY A 98 -19.65 -39.23 -2.28
C GLY A 98 -21.05 -38.76 -2.67
N ALA A 99 -22.07 -38.95 -1.83
CA ALA A 99 -23.46 -38.57 -2.12
C ALA A 99 -23.75 -37.08 -1.82
N SER A 100 -23.01 -36.48 -0.89
CA SER A 100 -23.21 -35.10 -0.43
C SER A 100 -21.92 -34.35 -0.33
N ILE A 101 -22.02 -33.03 -0.29
CA ILE A 101 -20.90 -32.10 0.04
C ILE A 101 -21.30 -31.23 1.21
N ALA A 102 -20.33 -30.91 2.07
CA ALA A 102 -20.45 -29.87 3.09
C ALA A 102 -19.62 -28.67 2.70
N TYR A 103 -20.08 -27.48 3.04
CA TYR A 103 -19.39 -26.22 2.75
C TYR A 103 -19.76 -25.14 3.75
N ALA A 104 -18.92 -24.10 3.85
CA ALA A 104 -19.20 -22.92 4.63
C ALA A 104 -19.71 -21.79 3.74
N VAL A 105 -20.64 -20.99 4.26
CA VAL A 105 -21.15 -19.78 3.62
C VAL A 105 -20.93 -18.60 4.57
N ASP A 106 -20.36 -17.50 4.08
CA ASP A 106 -20.36 -16.25 4.82
C ASP A 106 -21.80 -15.74 4.96
N VAL A 107 -22.14 -15.22 6.13
CA VAL A 107 -23.45 -14.59 6.36
C VAL A 107 -23.27 -13.22 7.00
N GLU A 108 -24.35 -12.46 7.06
CA GLU A 108 -24.32 -11.09 7.60
C GLU A 108 -23.75 -11.02 9.03
N ASN A 109 -23.19 -9.86 9.38
CA ASN A 109 -22.62 -9.56 10.70
C ASN A 109 -21.39 -10.40 11.11
N GLY A 110 -20.66 -10.98 10.14
CA GLY A 110 -19.42 -11.73 10.38
C GLY A 110 -19.65 -13.10 11.03
N ALA A 111 -20.81 -13.70 10.83
CA ALA A 111 -21.11 -15.09 11.12
C ALA A 111 -20.80 -15.96 9.89
N SER A 112 -20.78 -17.28 10.09
CA SER A 112 -20.70 -18.27 9.02
C SER A 112 -21.72 -19.41 9.28
N GLU A 113 -22.18 -20.00 8.19
CA GLU A 113 -23.12 -21.11 8.18
C GLU A 113 -22.46 -22.34 7.57
N ILE A 114 -22.65 -23.51 8.15
CA ILE A 114 -22.31 -24.81 7.54
C ILE A 114 -23.56 -25.33 6.84
N ARG A 115 -23.42 -25.69 5.58
CA ARG A 115 -24.45 -26.30 4.76
C ARG A 115 -24.01 -27.65 4.21
N THR A 116 -24.98 -28.53 4.02
CA THR A 116 -24.80 -29.78 3.25
C THR A 116 -25.69 -29.74 2.00
N LEU A 117 -25.17 -30.22 0.87
CA LEU A 117 -25.87 -30.31 -0.40
C LEU A 117 -25.87 -31.76 -0.87
N GLU A 118 -27.07 -32.36 -1.04
CA GLU A 118 -27.24 -33.67 -1.67
C GLU A 118 -27.15 -33.56 -3.20
N LEU A 119 -26.19 -34.25 -3.80
CA LEU A 119 -25.91 -34.09 -5.23
C LEU A 119 -26.99 -34.67 -6.14
N ALA A 120 -27.67 -35.73 -5.72
CA ALA A 120 -28.70 -36.39 -6.53
C ALA A 120 -30.03 -35.62 -6.55
N GLY A 121 -30.38 -34.96 -5.43
CA GLY A 121 -31.65 -34.23 -5.27
C GLY A 121 -31.51 -32.71 -5.38
N GLY A 122 -30.31 -32.18 -5.21
CA GLY A 122 -30.04 -30.73 -5.12
C GLY A 122 -30.64 -30.12 -3.85
N GLU A 123 -30.93 -30.90 -2.82
CA GLU A 123 -31.44 -30.43 -1.54
C GLU A 123 -30.28 -29.88 -0.71
N THR A 124 -30.42 -28.63 -0.22
CA THR A 124 -29.49 -28.01 0.67
C THR A 124 -30.08 -27.92 2.08
N VAL A 125 -29.28 -28.30 3.07
CA VAL A 125 -29.67 -28.27 4.48
C VAL A 125 -28.69 -27.34 5.22
N SER A 126 -29.25 -26.46 6.05
CA SER A 126 -28.48 -25.66 7.01
C SER A 126 -28.21 -26.49 8.26
N GLU A 127 -26.94 -26.80 8.51
CA GLU A 127 -26.56 -27.65 9.65
C GLU A 127 -26.25 -26.83 10.88
N LEU A 128 -25.61 -25.66 10.72
CA LEU A 128 -25.14 -24.83 11.82
C LEU A 128 -24.91 -23.38 11.39
N VAL A 129 -25.30 -22.44 12.23
CA VAL A 129 -24.90 -21.02 12.11
C VAL A 129 -24.12 -20.62 13.34
N GLU A 130 -22.91 -20.09 13.15
CA GLU A 130 -22.05 -19.63 14.26
C GLU A 130 -21.53 -18.21 14.04
N ALA A 131 -21.42 -17.44 15.14
CA ALA A 131 -20.74 -16.16 15.13
C ALA A 131 -19.23 -16.37 15.02
N GLY A 132 -18.63 -15.92 13.91
CA GLY A 132 -17.23 -16.07 13.59
C GLY A 132 -17.00 -16.66 12.20
N ALA A 133 -15.74 -16.73 11.80
CA ALA A 133 -15.35 -17.28 10.50
C ALA A 133 -15.09 -18.79 10.63
N ILE A 134 -15.80 -19.57 9.83
CA ILE A 134 -15.61 -21.03 9.69
C ILE A 134 -14.68 -21.29 8.52
N SER A 135 -13.77 -22.28 8.67
CA SER A 135 -12.90 -22.76 7.60
C SER A 135 -12.48 -24.21 7.80
N GLY A 136 -11.88 -24.83 6.80
CA GLY A 136 -11.25 -26.13 6.88
C GLY A 136 -12.20 -27.29 7.23
N LEU A 137 -13.42 -27.30 6.65
CA LEU A 137 -14.40 -28.37 6.83
C LEU A 137 -13.86 -29.73 6.37
N ALA A 138 -14.05 -30.76 7.21
CA ALA A 138 -13.72 -32.16 6.85
C ALA A 138 -14.73 -33.14 7.45
N TRP A 139 -15.27 -34.02 6.60
CA TRP A 139 -16.14 -35.12 7.04
C TRP A 139 -15.35 -36.15 7.85
N ARG A 140 -15.95 -36.61 8.97
CA ARG A 140 -15.50 -37.84 9.64
C ARG A 140 -15.68 -39.04 8.72
N PRO A 141 -14.77 -40.04 8.71
CA PRO A 141 -14.84 -41.19 7.77
C PRO A 141 -16.10 -42.04 7.84
N ASP A 142 -16.84 -42.00 8.93
CA ASP A 142 -18.10 -42.72 9.08
C ASP A 142 -19.33 -41.92 8.59
N GLY A 143 -19.13 -40.68 8.19
CA GLY A 143 -20.17 -39.79 7.65
C GLY A 143 -21.09 -39.14 8.69
N SER A 144 -20.84 -39.30 9.98
CA SER A 144 -21.76 -38.87 11.03
C SER A 144 -21.44 -37.46 11.59
N ALA A 145 -20.27 -36.91 11.27
CA ALA A 145 -19.84 -35.63 11.81
C ALA A 145 -18.94 -34.82 10.85
N LEU A 146 -18.82 -33.53 11.13
CA LEU A 146 -17.91 -32.57 10.47
C LEU A 146 -16.95 -31.95 11.46
N SER A 147 -15.65 -31.98 11.19
CA SER A 147 -14.68 -31.11 11.89
C SER A 147 -14.48 -29.81 11.12
N TYR A 148 -14.26 -28.72 11.84
CA TYR A 148 -14.02 -27.39 11.25
C TYR A 148 -13.24 -26.50 12.19
N GLN A 149 -12.56 -25.49 11.64
CA GLN A 149 -11.93 -24.40 12.42
C GLN A 149 -12.94 -23.27 12.53
N LEU A 150 -13.10 -22.75 13.76
CA LEU A 150 -13.88 -21.56 14.04
C LEU A 150 -12.98 -20.48 14.62
N ARG A 151 -12.93 -19.29 13.98
CA ARG A 151 -12.22 -18.12 14.48
C ARG A 151 -13.22 -17.05 14.91
N ARG A 152 -13.10 -16.61 16.18
CA ARG A 152 -13.94 -15.55 16.76
C ARG A 152 -13.10 -14.38 17.24
N ASN A 153 -13.64 -13.18 17.09
CA ASN A 153 -13.09 -11.97 17.69
C ASN A 153 -13.96 -11.58 18.89
N SER A 154 -13.34 -11.53 20.07
CA SER A 154 -13.97 -11.03 21.27
C SER A 154 -13.33 -9.70 21.70
N PRO A 155 -14.11 -8.65 21.99
CA PRO A 155 -13.58 -7.40 22.52
C PRO A 155 -12.86 -7.57 23.87
N GLU A 156 -13.21 -8.59 24.63
CA GLU A 156 -12.71 -8.82 25.98
C GLU A 156 -11.47 -9.74 26.00
N THR A 157 -11.46 -10.79 25.17
CA THR A 157 -10.43 -11.84 25.21
C THR A 157 -9.56 -11.89 23.95
N GLY A 158 -9.85 -11.06 22.96
CA GLY A 158 -9.12 -11.05 21.68
C GLY A 158 -9.64 -12.07 20.69
N THR A 159 -8.79 -12.43 19.74
CA THR A 159 -9.10 -13.40 18.68
C THR A 159 -8.77 -14.79 19.18
N HIS A 160 -9.69 -15.72 19.02
CA HIS A 160 -9.54 -17.14 19.35
C HIS A 160 -9.84 -17.98 18.13
N ALA A 161 -9.14 -19.11 17.99
CA ALA A 161 -9.35 -20.09 16.93
C ALA A 161 -9.44 -21.48 17.57
N GLU A 162 -10.49 -22.22 17.27
CA GLU A 162 -10.82 -23.51 17.84
C GLU A 162 -11.03 -24.54 16.75
N LEU A 163 -10.58 -25.79 16.96
CA LEU A 163 -11.02 -26.95 16.20
C LEU A 163 -12.27 -27.51 16.86
N LYS A 164 -13.34 -27.64 16.07
CA LYS A 164 -14.64 -28.11 16.55
C LYS A 164 -15.13 -29.34 15.79
N LEU A 165 -16.05 -30.07 16.40
CA LEU A 165 -16.74 -31.23 15.83
C LEU A 165 -18.24 -31.02 15.95
N LEU A 166 -18.93 -31.07 14.80
CA LEU A 166 -20.37 -31.04 14.68
C LEU A 166 -20.89 -32.46 14.37
N GLU A 167 -21.61 -33.05 15.30
CA GLU A 167 -22.34 -34.33 15.08
C GLU A 167 -23.67 -34.05 14.40
N LEU A 168 -23.86 -34.57 13.17
CA LEU A 168 -24.99 -34.22 12.30
C LEU A 168 -26.35 -34.85 12.79
N ASP A 169 -26.28 -35.99 13.45
CA ASP A 169 -27.50 -36.67 13.94
C ASP A 169 -28.06 -36.08 15.24
N THR A 170 -27.25 -35.35 16.00
CA THR A 170 -27.62 -34.91 17.36
C THR A 170 -27.46 -33.40 17.57
N ASP A 171 -26.98 -32.64 16.57
CA ASP A 171 -26.64 -31.23 16.66
C ASP A 171 -25.60 -30.88 17.79
N MET A 172 -24.92 -31.92 18.28
CA MET A 172 -23.84 -31.70 19.26
C MET A 172 -22.67 -31.02 18.58
N ASN A 173 -22.19 -29.93 19.19
CA ASN A 173 -21.10 -29.11 18.69
C ASN A 173 -20.06 -28.89 19.80
N GLU A 174 -18.96 -29.62 19.74
CA GLU A 174 -17.94 -29.63 20.78
C GLU A 174 -16.60 -29.08 20.30
N VAL A 175 -15.80 -28.54 21.22
CA VAL A 175 -14.43 -28.09 20.97
C VAL A 175 -13.48 -29.27 21.18
N LEU A 176 -12.70 -29.58 20.15
CA LEU A 176 -11.71 -30.65 20.17
C LEU A 176 -10.32 -30.15 20.58
N SER A 177 -9.94 -28.95 20.23
CA SER A 177 -8.62 -28.39 20.54
C SER A 177 -8.48 -27.97 21.98
N ALA A 178 -7.24 -27.98 22.51
CA ALA A 178 -6.95 -27.39 23.83
C ALA A 178 -7.36 -25.90 23.85
N GLY A 179 -7.88 -25.42 24.99
CA GLY A 179 -8.49 -24.07 25.08
C GLY A 179 -7.55 -22.88 24.85
N ASN A 180 -6.24 -23.11 24.72
CA ASN A 180 -5.22 -22.10 24.39
C ASN A 180 -4.50 -22.41 23.08
N ALA A 181 -4.95 -23.36 22.31
CA ALA A 181 -4.35 -23.68 21.01
C ALA A 181 -4.70 -22.60 19.97
N ASP A 182 -3.71 -22.16 19.23
CA ASP A 182 -3.87 -21.28 18.05
C ASP A 182 -4.09 -22.16 16.81
N VAL A 183 -5.34 -22.56 16.56
CA VAL A 183 -5.70 -23.46 15.47
C VAL A 183 -5.65 -22.72 14.13
N PHE A 184 -4.91 -23.28 13.16
CA PHE A 184 -4.78 -22.70 11.83
C PHE A 184 -5.98 -23.01 10.92
N PRO A 185 -6.30 -22.16 9.93
CA PRO A 185 -7.52 -22.27 9.13
C PRO A 185 -7.44 -23.33 8.02
N PHE A 186 -6.80 -24.49 8.31
CA PHE A 186 -6.60 -25.56 7.35
C PHE A 186 -7.49 -26.75 7.67
N ARG A 187 -7.83 -27.50 6.63
CA ARG A 187 -8.61 -28.72 6.75
C ARG A 187 -7.87 -29.75 7.61
N ALA A 188 -8.55 -30.26 8.64
CA ALA A 188 -8.04 -31.40 9.40
C ALA A 188 -8.11 -32.68 8.55
N SER A 189 -7.13 -33.58 8.72
CA SER A 189 -7.07 -34.86 8.01
C SER A 189 -7.46 -36.00 8.96
N TRP A 190 -8.60 -36.63 8.70
CA TRP A 190 -9.06 -37.79 9.44
C TRP A 190 -8.31 -39.04 9.02
N THR A 191 -7.67 -39.74 9.97
CA THR A 191 -6.98 -41.01 9.72
C THR A 191 -7.78 -42.22 10.21
N ALA A 192 -8.75 -41.99 11.11
CA ALA A 192 -9.74 -42.97 11.58
C ALA A 192 -10.99 -42.20 12.11
N ALA A 193 -12.07 -42.89 12.43
CA ALA A 193 -13.29 -42.25 12.95
C ALA A 193 -13.11 -41.50 14.26
N ASN A 194 -12.08 -41.86 15.06
CA ASN A 194 -11.70 -41.14 16.30
C ASN A 194 -10.34 -40.46 16.27
N THR A 195 -9.68 -40.39 15.11
CA THR A 195 -8.31 -39.88 15.03
C THR A 195 -8.15 -38.91 13.86
N LEU A 196 -7.68 -37.70 14.14
CA LEU A 196 -7.40 -36.69 13.13
C LEU A 196 -6.04 -36.03 13.34
N VAL A 197 -5.53 -35.45 12.27
CA VAL A 197 -4.31 -34.63 12.26
C VAL A 197 -4.69 -33.20 11.87
N TYR A 198 -4.23 -32.22 12.62
CA TYR A 198 -4.48 -30.80 12.38
C TYR A 198 -3.27 -29.96 12.73
N THR A 199 -3.30 -28.67 12.40
CA THR A 199 -2.22 -27.73 12.68
C THR A 199 -2.66 -26.67 13.69
N ALA A 200 -1.88 -26.50 14.74
CA ALA A 200 -2.11 -25.49 15.74
C ALA A 200 -0.79 -25.07 16.41
N SER A 201 -0.68 -23.80 16.78
CA SER A 201 0.46 -23.27 17.56
C SER A 201 1.83 -23.55 16.89
N GLY A 202 1.89 -23.49 15.55
CA GLY A 202 3.10 -23.78 14.78
C GLY A 202 3.48 -25.26 14.67
N GLU A 203 2.62 -26.19 15.10
CA GLU A 203 2.88 -27.61 15.17
C GLU A 203 1.87 -28.44 14.36
N ILE A 204 2.30 -29.61 13.91
CA ILE A 204 1.38 -30.66 13.40
C ILE A 204 1.02 -31.54 14.59
N ARG A 205 -0.29 -31.69 14.84
CA ARG A 205 -0.83 -32.41 15.99
C ARG A 205 -1.71 -33.57 15.55
N GLN A 206 -1.55 -34.74 16.19
CA GLN A 206 -2.47 -35.85 16.05
C GLN A 206 -3.34 -35.92 17.32
N LEU A 207 -4.63 -35.89 17.13
CA LEU A 207 -5.63 -36.01 18.19
C LEU A 207 -6.36 -37.34 18.08
N ILE A 208 -6.38 -38.11 19.15
CA ILE A 208 -7.28 -39.25 19.32
C ILE A 208 -8.37 -38.75 20.27
N ILE A 209 -9.59 -38.60 19.77
CA ILE A 209 -10.74 -38.04 20.50
C ILE A 209 -10.97 -38.83 21.78
N ASP A 210 -11.18 -38.11 22.90
CA ASP A 210 -11.35 -38.62 24.26
C ASP A 210 -10.15 -39.39 24.85
N GLU A 211 -9.00 -39.37 24.17
CA GLU A 211 -7.81 -40.11 24.68
C GLU A 211 -6.57 -39.22 24.83
N SER A 212 -5.98 -38.78 23.73
CA SER A 212 -4.67 -38.11 23.77
C SER A 212 -4.39 -37.21 22.54
N GLU A 213 -3.59 -36.21 22.76
CA GLU A 213 -3.01 -35.36 21.73
C GLU A 213 -1.50 -35.51 21.72
N THR A 214 -0.91 -35.66 20.55
CA THR A 214 0.54 -35.78 20.36
C THR A 214 1.04 -34.89 19.23
N VAL A 215 2.22 -34.31 19.41
CA VAL A 215 2.88 -33.52 18.35
C VAL A 215 3.62 -34.46 17.40
N ILE A 216 3.42 -34.26 16.10
CA ILE A 216 4.20 -34.92 15.04
C ILE A 216 5.38 -34.01 14.70
N PRO A 217 6.62 -34.33 15.12
CA PRO A 217 7.76 -33.49 14.86
C PRO A 217 8.12 -33.51 13.38
N PHE A 218 8.46 -32.33 12.84
CA PHE A 218 9.02 -32.22 11.50
C PHE A 218 10.14 -31.16 11.48
N THR A 219 10.99 -31.24 10.49
CA THR A 219 12.02 -30.25 10.22
C THR A 219 11.97 -29.94 8.74
N ALA A 220 11.92 -28.66 8.39
CA ALA A 220 12.07 -28.18 7.04
C ALA A 220 13.33 -27.31 6.96
N SER A 221 14.09 -27.47 5.89
CA SER A 221 15.25 -26.64 5.61
C SER A 221 15.25 -26.25 4.14
N PHE A 222 15.64 -25.01 3.86
CA PHE A 222 15.87 -24.55 2.49
C PHE A 222 17.07 -23.61 2.48
N GLN A 223 17.71 -23.54 1.34
CA GLN A 223 18.87 -22.67 1.16
C GLN A 223 18.37 -21.30 0.71
N LEU A 224 18.94 -20.26 1.32
CA LEU A 224 18.73 -18.87 0.91
C LEU A 224 20.00 -18.38 0.23
N ASP A 225 19.90 -17.95 -1.01
CA ASP A 225 20.98 -17.30 -1.73
C ASP A 225 20.67 -15.80 -1.81
N ARG A 226 21.40 -15.01 -1.01
CA ARG A 226 21.35 -13.56 -1.07
C ARG A 226 22.60 -13.05 -1.77
N GLU A 227 22.44 -12.61 -3.00
CA GLU A 227 23.53 -11.98 -3.74
C GLU A 227 23.81 -10.59 -3.20
N PRO A 228 25.10 -10.28 -2.88
CA PRO A 228 25.46 -8.94 -2.46
C PRO A 228 25.39 -7.98 -3.65
N TYR A 229 24.89 -6.79 -3.42
CA TYR A 229 24.89 -5.72 -4.42
C TYR A 229 25.45 -4.41 -3.83
N GLN A 230 25.90 -3.52 -4.71
CA GLN A 230 26.45 -2.24 -4.31
C GLN A 230 25.34 -1.20 -4.22
N ARG A 231 25.12 -0.62 -3.05
CA ARG A 231 24.17 0.48 -2.84
C ARG A 231 24.57 1.70 -3.64
N ARG A 232 23.62 2.36 -4.27
CA ARG A 232 23.80 3.61 -5.00
C ARG A 232 24.22 4.72 -4.04
N LEU A 233 25.32 5.41 -4.36
CA LEU A 233 25.73 6.60 -3.63
C LEU A 233 24.80 7.77 -3.97
N ARG A 234 24.45 8.56 -2.98
CA ARG A 234 23.61 9.74 -3.14
C ARG A 234 24.45 10.99 -3.08
N ASN A 235 24.06 11.99 -3.87
CA ASN A 235 24.66 13.32 -3.82
C ASN A 235 23.69 14.28 -3.15
N TYR A 236 24.14 14.93 -2.09
CA TYR A 236 23.40 15.95 -1.33
C TYR A 236 23.96 17.36 -1.53
N ASP A 237 24.86 17.57 -2.49
CA ASP A 237 25.45 18.88 -2.78
C ASP A 237 24.46 19.79 -3.53
N SER A 238 24.73 21.11 -3.50
CA SER A 238 23.90 22.13 -4.15
C SER A 238 24.24 22.27 -5.64
N ASN A 239 24.21 21.15 -6.38
CA ASN A 239 24.38 21.19 -7.83
C ASN A 239 23.03 21.40 -8.52
N GLU A 240 23.07 22.09 -9.68
CA GLU A 240 21.92 22.22 -10.56
C GLU A 240 21.48 20.84 -11.07
N GLN A 241 20.20 20.55 -11.01
CA GLN A 241 19.59 19.29 -11.40
C GLN A 241 18.38 19.55 -12.30
N GLN A 242 18.13 18.67 -13.26
CA GLN A 242 16.93 18.68 -14.06
C GLN A 242 15.73 18.28 -13.20
N VAL A 243 14.61 18.98 -13.35
CA VAL A 243 13.34 18.58 -12.72
C VAL A 243 12.80 17.36 -13.45
N LEU A 244 12.53 16.31 -12.70
CA LEU A 244 11.92 15.05 -13.15
C LEU A 244 10.49 14.87 -12.64
N GLY A 245 10.16 15.55 -11.55
CA GLY A 245 8.87 15.52 -10.87
C GLY A 245 7.82 16.39 -11.56
N ILE A 246 7.56 16.14 -12.85
CA ILE A 246 6.44 16.73 -13.58
C ILE A 246 5.21 15.85 -13.32
N SER A 247 4.08 16.45 -12.99
CA SER A 247 2.84 15.71 -12.73
C SER A 247 1.61 16.40 -13.34
N THR A 248 0.56 15.62 -13.52
CA THR A 248 -0.77 16.05 -13.96
C THR A 248 -0.76 16.97 -15.21
N PRO A 249 -0.06 16.60 -16.29
CA PRO A 249 -0.01 17.44 -17.49
C PRO A 249 -1.39 17.53 -18.18
N ALA A 250 -1.69 18.71 -18.75
CA ALA A 250 -2.86 18.91 -19.58
C ALA A 250 -2.49 19.66 -20.86
N ILE A 251 -3.24 19.43 -21.96
CA ILE A 251 -2.95 19.98 -23.29
C ILE A 251 -4.16 20.75 -23.84
N SER A 252 -3.88 21.87 -24.52
CA SER A 252 -4.89 22.66 -25.23
C SER A 252 -5.44 21.97 -26.49
N ASN A 253 -6.61 22.39 -26.96
CA ASN A 253 -7.28 21.81 -28.13
C ASN A 253 -6.49 21.92 -29.44
N ASP A 254 -5.65 22.93 -29.57
CA ASP A 254 -4.78 23.10 -30.73
C ASP A 254 -3.41 22.39 -30.61
N GLY A 255 -3.17 21.73 -29.44
CA GLY A 255 -1.93 21.02 -29.16
C GLY A 255 -0.70 21.90 -28.95
N ASN A 256 -0.85 23.21 -28.79
CA ASN A 256 0.25 24.15 -28.69
C ASN A 256 0.60 24.59 -27.28
N LEU A 257 -0.31 24.45 -26.34
CA LEU A 257 -0.07 24.75 -24.93
C LEU A 257 -0.15 23.49 -24.09
N VAL A 258 0.81 23.31 -23.21
CA VAL A 258 0.83 22.26 -22.18
C VAL A 258 1.00 22.93 -20.83
N VAL A 259 0.11 22.66 -19.89
CA VAL A 259 0.24 23.07 -18.48
C VAL A 259 0.50 21.85 -17.64
N PHE A 260 1.36 21.97 -16.63
CA PHE A 260 1.71 20.88 -15.71
C PHE A 260 2.13 21.44 -14.36
N SER A 261 2.15 20.58 -13.34
CA SER A 261 2.67 20.91 -12.01
C SER A 261 4.10 20.39 -11.85
N ALA A 262 4.98 21.22 -11.33
CA ALA A 262 6.37 20.89 -10.99
C ALA A 262 6.90 21.83 -9.89
N LEU A 263 7.69 21.31 -8.94
CA LEU A 263 8.25 22.07 -7.81
C LEU A 263 7.19 22.73 -6.91
N ALA A 264 6.00 22.18 -6.85
CA ALA A 264 4.78 22.68 -6.22
C ALA A 264 4.01 23.75 -7.01
N ASP A 265 4.56 24.32 -8.06
CA ASP A 265 3.99 25.38 -8.90
C ASP A 265 3.40 24.86 -10.21
N LEU A 266 2.58 25.72 -10.86
CA LEU A 266 2.09 25.50 -12.21
C LEU A 266 2.99 26.16 -13.25
N TRP A 267 3.25 25.41 -14.31
CA TRP A 267 4.07 25.81 -15.46
C TRP A 267 3.30 25.68 -16.77
N LEU A 268 3.38 26.70 -17.59
CA LEU A 268 2.76 26.74 -18.93
C LEU A 268 3.85 26.72 -20.00
N MET A 269 3.81 25.70 -20.86
CA MET A 269 4.77 25.54 -21.96
C MET A 269 4.09 25.78 -23.30
N ASN A 270 4.70 26.59 -24.15
CA ASN A 270 4.35 26.67 -25.54
C ASN A 270 5.12 25.62 -26.35
N VAL A 271 4.42 24.67 -26.92
CA VAL A 271 5.01 23.52 -27.62
C VAL A 271 5.82 23.92 -28.86
N SER A 272 5.36 24.93 -29.60
CA SER A 272 6.01 25.35 -30.84
C SER A 272 7.29 26.14 -30.60
N SER A 273 7.32 27.01 -29.60
CA SER A 273 8.49 27.84 -29.28
C SER A 273 9.41 27.20 -28.23
N GLY A 274 8.93 26.26 -27.41
CA GLY A 274 9.62 25.74 -26.24
C GLY A 274 9.63 26.71 -25.05
N GLU A 275 8.96 27.86 -25.15
CA GLU A 275 8.88 28.87 -24.11
C GLU A 275 8.13 28.33 -22.88
N LEU A 276 8.69 28.50 -21.70
CA LEU A 276 8.16 28.06 -20.42
C LEU A 276 7.87 29.28 -19.54
N ALA A 277 6.64 29.37 -19.06
CA ALA A 277 6.20 30.41 -18.13
C ALA A 277 5.75 29.79 -16.80
N GLN A 278 6.23 30.30 -15.68
CA GLN A 278 5.70 29.98 -14.37
C GLN A 278 4.40 30.75 -14.13
N ILE A 279 3.32 30.05 -13.80
CA ILE A 279 1.99 30.63 -13.58
C ILE A 279 1.82 31.02 -12.10
N THR A 280 2.32 30.19 -11.20
CA THR A 280 2.29 30.41 -9.75
C THR A 280 3.71 30.44 -9.22
N ASP A 281 3.96 31.21 -8.16
CA ASP A 281 5.28 31.38 -7.53
C ASP A 281 5.04 31.75 -6.06
N ASP A 282 4.57 30.78 -5.28
CA ASP A 282 4.31 30.98 -3.86
C ASP A 282 4.67 29.73 -3.02
N ALA A 283 4.34 29.70 -1.75
CA ALA A 283 4.71 28.60 -0.85
C ALA A 283 3.72 27.44 -0.88
N PHE A 284 2.63 27.58 -1.60
CA PHE A 284 1.54 26.59 -1.63
C PHE A 284 1.78 25.52 -2.68
N SER A 285 0.82 24.62 -2.83
CA SER A 285 0.93 23.52 -3.77
C SER A 285 -0.19 23.57 -4.78
N GLU A 286 0.13 23.68 -6.06
CA GLU A 286 -0.81 23.69 -7.17
C GLU A 286 -0.76 22.39 -7.95
N ARG A 287 -1.98 21.91 -8.33
CA ARG A 287 -2.12 20.61 -8.99
C ARG A 287 -3.40 20.48 -9.82
N TYR A 288 -3.45 19.39 -10.57
CA TYR A 288 -4.58 19.03 -11.43
C TYR A 288 -5.01 20.18 -12.38
N PRO A 289 -4.08 20.85 -13.05
CA PRO A 289 -4.44 21.88 -14.01
C PRO A 289 -5.23 21.27 -15.17
N VAL A 290 -6.24 22.02 -15.68
CA VAL A 290 -7.02 21.63 -16.84
C VAL A 290 -7.44 22.86 -17.65
N PHE A 291 -7.30 22.80 -18.98
CA PHE A 291 -7.75 23.86 -19.87
C PHE A 291 -9.27 23.86 -20.04
N SER A 292 -9.84 25.08 -20.13
CA SER A 292 -11.18 25.27 -20.74
C SER A 292 -11.15 24.88 -22.24
N ALA A 293 -12.30 24.58 -22.84
CA ALA A 293 -12.37 24.12 -24.22
C ALA A 293 -11.81 25.14 -25.23
N ASP A 294 -11.90 26.45 -24.95
CA ASP A 294 -11.33 27.52 -25.76
C ASP A 294 -9.87 27.87 -25.41
N ALA A 295 -9.28 27.13 -24.47
CA ALA A 295 -7.92 27.31 -23.96
C ALA A 295 -7.60 28.72 -23.43
N LYS A 296 -8.59 29.47 -22.97
CA LYS A 296 -8.39 30.79 -22.34
C LYS A 296 -8.22 30.72 -20.84
N GLN A 297 -8.71 29.66 -20.20
CA GLN A 297 -8.68 29.50 -18.77
C GLN A 297 -8.03 28.17 -18.38
N ILE A 298 -7.41 28.16 -17.19
CA ILE A 298 -6.87 26.97 -16.54
C ILE A 298 -7.53 26.87 -15.16
N ALA A 299 -8.29 25.79 -14.91
CA ALA A 299 -8.73 25.46 -13.55
C ALA A 299 -7.68 24.58 -12.88
N TYR A 300 -7.44 24.80 -11.59
CA TYR A 300 -6.45 24.07 -10.80
C TYR A 300 -6.82 24.04 -9.32
N LEU A 301 -6.20 23.13 -8.55
CA LEU A 301 -6.29 23.14 -7.09
C LEU A 301 -5.08 23.84 -6.48
N THR A 302 -5.32 24.63 -5.42
CA THR A 302 -4.27 25.16 -4.54
C THR A 302 -4.67 25.02 -3.08
N ASP A 303 -3.70 24.82 -2.19
CA ASP A 303 -3.87 24.79 -0.74
C ASP A 303 -3.61 26.15 -0.05
N SER A 304 -3.61 27.24 -0.83
CA SER A 304 -3.36 28.61 -0.34
C SER A 304 -4.31 29.11 0.76
N GLY A 305 -5.39 28.40 1.03
CA GLY A 305 -6.31 28.67 2.14
C GLY A 305 -6.22 27.69 3.32
N GLY A 306 -5.20 26.81 3.31
CA GLY A 306 -5.05 25.71 4.27
C GLY A 306 -5.71 24.41 3.82
N GLU A 307 -6.72 24.48 2.99
CA GLU A 307 -7.39 23.34 2.36
C GLU A 307 -7.33 23.49 0.84
N TYR A 308 -7.27 22.38 0.13
CA TYR A 308 -7.31 22.41 -1.33
C TYR A 308 -8.63 22.92 -1.85
N VAL A 309 -8.56 23.98 -2.67
CA VAL A 309 -9.72 24.58 -3.33
C VAL A 309 -9.44 24.88 -4.79
N VAL A 310 -10.51 24.91 -5.61
CA VAL A 310 -10.40 25.20 -7.05
C VAL A 310 -10.26 26.70 -7.29
N TRP A 311 -9.24 27.03 -8.09
CA TRP A 311 -9.03 28.35 -8.66
C TRP A 311 -9.08 28.28 -10.19
N ILE A 312 -9.44 29.39 -10.85
CA ILE A 312 -9.48 29.53 -12.30
C ILE A 312 -8.59 30.71 -12.69
N TYR A 313 -7.56 30.40 -13.47
CA TYR A 313 -6.60 31.37 -14.02
C TYR A 313 -7.00 31.75 -15.47
N ASP A 314 -7.09 33.03 -15.77
CA ASP A 314 -7.32 33.57 -17.13
C ASP A 314 -5.96 33.89 -17.78
N ILE A 315 -5.65 33.22 -18.89
CA ILE A 315 -4.33 33.29 -19.54
C ILE A 315 -4.06 34.68 -20.13
N ALA A 316 -5.09 35.38 -20.58
CA ALA A 316 -4.92 36.68 -21.25
C ALA A 316 -4.70 37.82 -20.26
N THR A 317 -5.33 37.74 -19.10
CA THR A 317 -5.23 38.78 -18.04
C THR A 317 -4.16 38.43 -16.97
N GLU A 318 -3.67 37.21 -16.93
CA GLU A 318 -2.74 36.68 -15.93
C GLU A 318 -3.32 36.81 -14.49
N GLN A 319 -4.64 36.68 -14.35
CA GLN A 319 -5.32 36.76 -13.06
C GLN A 319 -5.97 35.43 -12.72
N ALA A 320 -5.91 35.06 -11.43
CA ALA A 320 -6.59 33.88 -10.90
C ALA A 320 -7.69 34.28 -9.92
N GLU A 321 -8.82 33.60 -9.99
CA GLU A 321 -9.94 33.80 -9.08
C GLU A 321 -10.37 32.46 -8.48
N LYS A 322 -10.68 32.48 -7.17
CA LYS A 322 -11.22 31.32 -6.46
C LYS A 322 -12.62 31.01 -6.98
N LEU A 323 -12.90 29.74 -7.29
CA LEU A 323 -14.25 29.28 -7.59
C LEU A 323 -15.16 29.53 -6.37
N GLN A 324 -16.41 29.89 -6.64
CA GLN A 324 -17.36 30.21 -5.56
C GLN A 324 -17.57 28.99 -4.64
N GLY A 325 -17.32 29.16 -3.34
CA GLY A 325 -17.33 28.12 -2.32
C GLY A 325 -15.95 27.49 -2.07
N ASP A 326 -15.86 26.66 -1.02
CA ASP A 326 -14.65 25.89 -0.68
C ASP A 326 -14.74 24.52 -1.36
N ILE A 327 -14.54 24.50 -2.69
CA ILE A 327 -14.74 23.33 -3.54
C ILE A 327 -13.39 22.70 -3.84
N SER A 328 -13.23 21.42 -3.48
CA SER A 328 -12.04 20.62 -3.74
C SER A 328 -12.36 19.47 -4.71
N LEU A 329 -11.85 19.54 -5.93
CA LEU A 329 -12.07 18.54 -6.97
C LEU A 329 -10.76 18.01 -7.54
N SER A 330 -10.39 16.79 -7.23
CA SER A 330 -9.27 16.13 -7.90
C SER A 330 -9.68 15.57 -9.28
N TYR A 331 -8.71 15.43 -10.19
CA TYR A 331 -8.91 14.95 -11.56
C TYR A 331 -10.01 15.69 -12.33
N MET A 332 -10.15 16.99 -12.09
CA MET A 332 -11.24 17.79 -12.65
C MET A 332 -11.12 17.94 -14.17
N LYS A 333 -12.27 18.16 -14.82
CA LYS A 333 -12.41 18.48 -16.24
C LYS A 333 -13.54 19.47 -16.45
N PHE A 334 -13.34 20.44 -17.36
CA PHE A 334 -14.44 21.31 -17.84
C PHE A 334 -15.43 20.47 -18.66
N SER A 335 -16.72 20.81 -18.52
CA SER A 335 -17.74 20.32 -19.46
C SER A 335 -17.51 20.86 -20.87
N PRO A 336 -18.05 20.22 -21.92
CA PRO A 336 -17.87 20.68 -23.30
C PRO A 336 -18.37 22.11 -23.58
N ASP A 337 -19.41 22.55 -22.87
CA ASP A 337 -19.96 23.92 -22.93
C ASP A 337 -19.14 24.95 -22.13
N GLY A 338 -18.23 24.48 -21.25
CA GLY A 338 -17.41 25.33 -20.37
C GLY A 338 -18.13 25.90 -19.16
N GLU A 339 -19.39 25.53 -18.93
CA GLU A 339 -20.21 26.09 -17.84
C GLU A 339 -20.04 25.32 -16.51
N ARG A 340 -19.56 24.08 -16.56
CA ARG A 340 -19.41 23.19 -15.40
C ARG A 340 -18.00 22.61 -15.29
N LEU A 341 -17.63 22.25 -14.05
CA LEU A 341 -16.49 21.38 -13.75
C LEU A 341 -17.00 20.06 -13.15
N ALA A 342 -16.40 18.95 -13.52
CA ALA A 342 -16.59 17.68 -12.81
C ALA A 342 -15.27 17.13 -12.33
N GLY A 343 -15.30 16.37 -11.23
CA GLY A 343 -14.13 15.76 -10.62
C GLY A 343 -14.51 14.90 -9.44
N PHE A 344 -13.51 14.47 -8.68
CA PHE A 344 -13.73 13.75 -7.44
C PHE A 344 -13.64 14.71 -6.26
N MET A 345 -14.72 14.85 -5.53
CA MET A 345 -14.70 15.44 -4.21
C MET A 345 -14.25 14.37 -3.21
N LEU A 346 -13.08 14.58 -2.60
CA LEU A 346 -12.51 13.65 -1.63
C LEU A 346 -13.33 13.72 -0.32
N GLY A 347 -13.80 12.58 0.15
CA GLY A 347 -14.31 12.44 1.52
C GLY A 347 -13.14 12.29 2.49
N GLY A 348 -13.24 12.85 3.69
CA GLY A 348 -12.20 12.69 4.71
C GLY A 348 -11.90 11.20 4.99
N GLY A 349 -10.60 10.82 4.97
CA GLY A 349 -10.11 9.46 5.16
C GLY A 349 -8.96 9.13 4.22
N ALA A 350 -8.41 7.93 4.29
CA ALA A 350 -7.18 7.49 3.59
C ALA A 350 -7.22 7.53 2.04
N GLY A 351 -7.99 8.42 1.42
CA GLY A 351 -7.98 8.66 -0.03
C GLY A 351 -8.51 7.52 -0.92
N LEU A 352 -9.15 6.51 -0.32
CA LEU A 352 -9.64 5.32 -1.04
C LEU A 352 -11.02 5.51 -1.69
N SER A 353 -11.71 6.60 -1.39
CA SER A 353 -13.02 6.90 -1.96
C SER A 353 -13.20 8.37 -2.21
N GLY A 354 -13.60 8.73 -3.40
CA GLY A 354 -14.04 10.08 -3.78
C GLY A 354 -15.37 10.01 -4.48
N ARG A 355 -16.18 11.05 -4.31
CA ARG A 355 -17.49 11.14 -4.96
C ARG A 355 -17.37 11.93 -6.25
N ILE A 356 -17.82 11.36 -7.37
CA ILE A 356 -17.96 12.11 -8.63
C ILE A 356 -18.95 13.23 -8.39
N THR A 357 -18.50 14.47 -8.55
CA THR A 357 -19.28 15.68 -8.31
C THR A 357 -19.16 16.62 -9.50
N VAL A 358 -20.29 17.19 -9.91
CA VAL A 358 -20.38 18.23 -10.93
C VAL A 358 -20.64 19.57 -10.23
N VAL A 359 -19.96 20.60 -10.67
CA VAL A 359 -20.05 21.97 -10.13
C VAL A 359 -20.46 22.91 -11.26
N ASP A 360 -21.49 23.74 -11.05
CA ASP A 360 -21.79 24.88 -11.88
C ASP A 360 -20.83 26.01 -11.54
N ILE A 361 -20.08 26.51 -12.52
CA ILE A 361 -18.99 27.48 -12.29
C ILE A 361 -19.53 28.83 -11.83
N ALA A 362 -20.69 29.25 -12.35
CA ALA A 362 -21.25 30.57 -12.08
C ALA A 362 -21.90 30.67 -10.70
N SER A 363 -22.55 29.59 -10.24
CA SER A 363 -23.30 29.57 -8.97
C SER A 363 -22.55 28.86 -7.85
N GLY A 364 -21.59 27.98 -8.16
CA GLY A 364 -20.96 27.09 -7.19
C GLY A 364 -21.87 25.94 -6.72
N GLU A 365 -22.99 25.70 -7.38
CA GLU A 365 -23.92 24.61 -7.02
C GLU A 365 -23.31 23.26 -7.31
N LEU A 366 -23.45 22.30 -6.36
CA LEU A 366 -22.86 20.98 -6.39
C LEU A 366 -23.91 19.90 -6.68
N GLN A 367 -23.64 19.03 -7.65
CA GLN A 367 -24.40 17.81 -7.91
C GLN A 367 -23.51 16.59 -7.67
N SER A 368 -23.72 15.87 -6.58
CA SER A 368 -23.01 14.63 -6.28
C SER A 368 -23.69 13.44 -6.97
N LEU A 369 -22.92 12.66 -7.71
CA LEU A 369 -23.44 11.54 -8.53
C LEU A 369 -23.19 10.19 -7.87
N TYR A 370 -21.95 9.71 -7.88
CA TYR A 370 -21.59 8.35 -7.49
C TYR A 370 -20.25 8.32 -6.75
N GLN A 371 -20.06 7.31 -5.90
CA GLN A 371 -18.82 7.10 -5.17
C GLN A 371 -18.16 5.78 -5.61
N PRO A 372 -17.26 5.80 -6.59
CA PRO A 372 -16.51 4.62 -6.99
C PRO A 372 -15.44 4.26 -5.95
N ILE A 373 -15.00 3.01 -5.99
CA ILE A 373 -13.82 2.57 -5.24
C ILE A 373 -12.58 2.98 -6.04
N SER A 374 -11.59 3.59 -5.38
CA SER A 374 -10.33 4.02 -5.98
C SER A 374 -10.54 4.93 -7.20
N PRO A 375 -10.77 6.23 -6.99
CA PRO A 375 -11.04 7.18 -8.07
C PRO A 375 -9.89 7.25 -9.09
N GLN A 376 -10.27 7.35 -10.38
CA GLN A 376 -9.38 7.50 -11.52
C GLN A 376 -9.81 8.74 -12.32
N PRO A 377 -8.95 9.32 -13.21
CA PRO A 377 -9.32 10.47 -14.01
C PRO A 377 -10.67 10.31 -14.72
N ILE A 378 -11.43 11.38 -14.78
CA ILE A 378 -12.74 11.41 -15.43
C ILE A 378 -12.67 11.99 -16.85
N SER A 379 -13.70 11.69 -17.65
CA SER A 379 -13.95 12.27 -18.96
C SER A 379 -15.42 12.58 -19.15
N TRP A 380 -15.72 13.68 -19.86
CA TRP A 380 -17.08 14.02 -20.31
C TRP A 380 -17.42 13.37 -21.65
N SER A 381 -18.67 13.01 -21.86
CA SER A 381 -19.20 12.77 -23.20
C SER A 381 -19.33 14.09 -23.97
N ALA A 382 -19.27 14.04 -25.29
CA ALA A 382 -19.31 15.22 -26.15
C ALA A 382 -20.59 16.07 -26.00
N ASP A 383 -21.70 15.44 -25.67
CA ASP A 383 -22.99 16.10 -25.39
C ASP A 383 -23.13 16.63 -23.96
N GLY A 384 -22.13 16.39 -23.11
CA GLY A 384 -22.11 16.80 -21.70
C GLY A 384 -23.14 16.10 -20.82
N GLN A 385 -23.70 14.95 -21.26
CA GLN A 385 -24.72 14.22 -20.52
C GLN A 385 -24.18 13.09 -19.66
N GLN A 386 -22.95 12.63 -19.93
CA GLN A 386 -22.33 11.51 -19.21
C GLN A 386 -20.93 11.88 -18.73
N ILE A 387 -20.54 11.25 -17.62
CA ILE A 387 -19.16 11.23 -17.12
C ILE A 387 -18.68 9.78 -17.12
N ALA A 388 -17.53 9.54 -17.76
CA ALA A 388 -16.88 8.26 -17.79
C ALA A 388 -15.60 8.28 -16.94
N THR A 389 -15.27 7.15 -16.33
CA THR A 389 -14.05 6.90 -15.56
C THR A 389 -13.76 5.40 -15.55
N THR A 390 -12.64 5.00 -14.96
CA THR A 390 -12.44 3.62 -14.56
C THR A 390 -12.68 3.47 -13.07
N ALA A 391 -13.29 2.36 -12.68
CA ALA A 391 -13.59 2.02 -11.30
C ALA A 391 -13.15 0.60 -11.00
N LEU A 392 -12.76 0.35 -9.74
CA LEU A 392 -12.38 -0.99 -9.30
C LEU A 392 -13.63 -1.87 -9.20
N ALA A 393 -13.75 -2.86 -10.07
CA ALA A 393 -14.73 -3.93 -9.99
C ALA A 393 -14.14 -5.10 -9.20
N ARG A 394 -14.77 -5.47 -8.09
CA ARG A 394 -14.35 -6.60 -7.27
C ARG A 394 -14.87 -7.91 -7.87
N TYR A 395 -14.05 -8.96 -7.78
CA TYR A 395 -14.52 -10.31 -8.11
C TYR A 395 -15.42 -10.89 -7.01
N SER A 396 -15.06 -10.61 -5.75
CA SER A 396 -15.85 -11.03 -4.60
C SER A 396 -15.61 -10.11 -3.39
N THR A 397 -16.34 -10.34 -2.30
CA THR A 397 -16.14 -9.68 -1.00
C THR A 397 -15.11 -10.39 -0.12
N ARG A 398 -14.74 -11.65 -0.46
CA ARG A 398 -13.87 -12.50 0.37
C ARG A 398 -12.43 -12.01 0.44
N TYR A 399 -11.89 -11.49 -0.68
CA TYR A 399 -10.54 -10.98 -0.77
C TYR A 399 -10.51 -9.51 -1.20
N ARG A 400 -9.44 -8.80 -0.84
CA ARG A 400 -9.21 -7.42 -1.26
C ARG A 400 -8.55 -7.40 -2.64
N GLU A 401 -9.34 -7.63 -3.68
CA GLU A 401 -8.85 -7.70 -5.06
C GLU A 401 -9.94 -7.36 -6.07
N GLY A 402 -9.53 -6.89 -7.24
CA GLY A 402 -10.41 -6.54 -8.34
C GLY A 402 -9.61 -6.11 -9.56
N VAL A 403 -10.32 -5.69 -10.58
CA VAL A 403 -9.75 -5.08 -11.78
C VAL A 403 -10.42 -3.74 -12.05
N TYR A 404 -9.69 -2.80 -12.62
CA TYR A 404 -10.27 -1.55 -13.08
C TYR A 404 -11.02 -1.78 -14.38
N THR A 405 -12.29 -1.43 -14.38
CA THR A 405 -13.19 -1.53 -15.52
C THR A 405 -13.74 -0.15 -15.88
N LEU A 406 -14.21 0.00 -17.12
CA LEU A 406 -14.84 1.22 -17.59
C LEU A 406 -16.22 1.38 -16.96
N MET A 407 -16.51 2.59 -16.47
CA MET A 407 -17.79 3.01 -15.93
C MET A 407 -18.20 4.34 -16.56
N ALA A 408 -19.45 4.45 -17.00
CA ALA A 408 -20.06 5.72 -17.37
C ALA A 408 -21.31 5.95 -16.55
N ILE A 409 -21.56 7.21 -16.16
CA ILE A 409 -22.73 7.62 -15.40
C ILE A 409 -23.47 8.73 -16.14
N ASN A 410 -24.77 8.58 -16.31
CA ASN A 410 -25.63 9.64 -16.83
C ASN A 410 -25.91 10.66 -15.73
N ILE A 411 -25.67 11.95 -16.00
CA ILE A 411 -25.73 13.02 -14.99
C ILE A 411 -27.17 13.28 -14.53
N GLU A 412 -28.14 13.21 -15.44
CA GLU A 412 -29.53 13.49 -15.12
C GLU A 412 -30.22 12.32 -14.43
N SER A 413 -30.09 11.09 -14.98
CA SER A 413 -30.76 9.92 -14.44
C SER A 413 -29.97 9.21 -13.31
N GLY A 414 -28.65 9.42 -13.22
CA GLY A 414 -27.77 8.67 -12.32
C GLY A 414 -27.52 7.21 -12.74
N GLU A 415 -27.99 6.81 -13.93
CA GLU A 415 -27.83 5.45 -14.45
C GLU A 415 -26.37 5.17 -14.76
N ILE A 416 -25.89 3.98 -14.33
CA ILE A 416 -24.50 3.56 -14.47
C ILE A 416 -24.42 2.46 -15.53
N PHE A 417 -23.52 2.63 -16.47
CA PHE A 417 -23.14 1.67 -17.50
C PHE A 417 -21.71 1.19 -17.25
N ASN A 418 -21.50 -0.13 -17.23
CA ASN A 418 -20.18 -0.72 -17.12
C ASN A 418 -19.87 -1.52 -18.38
N THR A 419 -18.61 -1.42 -18.83
CA THR A 419 -18.12 -2.22 -19.96
C THR A 419 -16.64 -2.54 -19.77
N THR A 420 -16.19 -3.62 -20.39
CA THR A 420 -14.79 -4.07 -20.36
C THR A 420 -14.41 -4.58 -21.74
N PRO A 421 -13.71 -3.78 -22.58
CA PRO A 421 -13.26 -4.25 -23.90
C PRO A 421 -12.22 -5.36 -23.79
N THR A 422 -11.44 -5.37 -22.72
CA THR A 422 -10.49 -6.44 -22.38
C THR A 422 -10.86 -7.00 -21.02
N PRO A 423 -11.69 -8.04 -20.97
CA PRO A 423 -12.08 -8.68 -19.71
C PRO A 423 -10.86 -9.10 -18.88
N HIS A 424 -10.97 -8.97 -17.57
CA HIS A 424 -9.97 -9.38 -16.59
C HIS A 424 -8.59 -8.68 -16.69
N GLN A 425 -8.50 -7.53 -17.36
CA GLN A 425 -7.28 -6.73 -17.41
C GLN A 425 -7.55 -5.31 -16.91
N ASN A 426 -6.60 -4.76 -16.14
CA ASN A 426 -6.73 -3.41 -15.62
C ASN A 426 -6.68 -2.37 -16.75
N MET A 427 -7.68 -1.50 -16.75
CA MET A 427 -7.74 -0.32 -17.60
C MET A 427 -7.79 0.92 -16.73
N THR A 428 -6.89 1.86 -16.94
CA THR A 428 -6.82 3.11 -16.17
C THR A 428 -6.86 4.31 -17.08
N SER A 429 -7.07 5.51 -16.52
CA SER A 429 -6.96 6.79 -17.25
C SER A 429 -7.82 6.86 -18.52
N LEU A 430 -9.09 6.53 -18.39
CA LEU A 430 -10.04 6.52 -19.50
C LEU A 430 -10.38 7.93 -19.98
N VAL A 431 -10.38 8.11 -21.31
CA VAL A 431 -10.87 9.33 -21.94
C VAL A 431 -11.76 8.99 -23.15
N LEU A 432 -13.02 9.46 -23.11
CA LEU A 432 -13.90 9.46 -24.29
C LEU A 432 -13.40 10.45 -25.32
N ASP A 433 -13.45 10.09 -26.59
CA ASP A 433 -13.19 11.06 -27.66
C ASP A 433 -14.39 12.01 -27.90
N ALA A 434 -14.15 13.07 -28.68
CA ALA A 434 -15.18 14.06 -28.95
C ALA A 434 -16.38 13.51 -29.77
N SER A 435 -16.25 12.36 -30.42
CA SER A 435 -17.36 11.72 -31.15
C SER A 435 -18.26 10.90 -30.21
N GLY A 436 -17.71 10.45 -29.06
CA GLY A 436 -18.35 9.49 -28.17
C GLY A 436 -18.40 8.06 -28.73
N GLU A 437 -17.75 7.80 -29.87
CA GLU A 437 -17.73 6.49 -30.54
C GLU A 437 -16.53 5.65 -30.11
N THR A 438 -15.42 6.30 -29.70
CA THR A 438 -14.20 5.67 -29.24
C THR A 438 -13.78 6.21 -27.86
N PHE A 439 -12.94 5.45 -27.19
CA PHE A 439 -12.26 5.90 -25.98
C PHE A 439 -10.82 5.43 -25.97
N SER A 440 -9.97 6.21 -25.33
CA SER A 440 -8.58 5.85 -25.07
C SER A 440 -8.37 5.51 -23.59
N TYR A 441 -7.45 4.59 -23.32
CA TYR A 441 -7.17 4.12 -21.96
C TYR A 441 -5.74 3.59 -21.84
N VAL A 442 -5.24 3.48 -20.63
CA VAL A 442 -3.94 2.87 -20.35
C VAL A 442 -4.14 1.41 -19.93
N GLN A 443 -3.40 0.53 -20.57
CA GLN A 443 -3.30 -0.88 -20.23
C GLN A 443 -1.85 -1.35 -20.38
N GLY A 444 -1.32 -2.03 -19.36
CA GLY A 444 0.08 -2.47 -19.37
C GLY A 444 1.07 -1.32 -19.50
N ALA A 445 0.77 -0.17 -18.89
CA ALA A 445 1.51 1.09 -19.01
C ALA A 445 1.71 1.55 -20.47
N GLN A 446 0.74 1.31 -21.34
CA GLN A 446 0.70 1.75 -22.73
C GLN A 446 -0.67 2.31 -23.09
N LEU A 447 -0.72 3.24 -24.06
CA LEU A 447 -1.96 3.86 -24.49
C LEU A 447 -2.64 3.04 -25.58
N TRP A 448 -3.92 2.79 -25.39
CA TRP A 448 -4.79 2.02 -26.29
C TRP A 448 -6.03 2.82 -26.64
N ARG A 449 -6.70 2.45 -27.75
CA ARG A 449 -8.01 2.95 -28.17
C ARG A 449 -8.92 1.79 -28.52
N ALA A 450 -10.19 1.89 -28.12
CA ALA A 450 -11.24 0.93 -28.44
C ALA A 450 -12.53 1.64 -28.84
N ASN A 451 -13.39 0.95 -29.62
CA ASN A 451 -14.75 1.40 -29.88
C ASN A 451 -15.65 1.15 -28.67
N VAL A 452 -16.53 2.10 -28.36
CA VAL A 452 -17.47 1.98 -27.22
C VAL A 452 -18.40 0.78 -27.38
N ASP A 453 -18.78 0.45 -28.62
CA ASP A 453 -19.66 -0.68 -28.93
C ASP A 453 -18.94 -2.04 -29.02
N GLY A 454 -17.62 -2.07 -28.86
CA GLY A 454 -16.80 -3.28 -28.96
C GLY A 454 -16.77 -3.91 -30.38
N SER A 455 -17.09 -3.15 -31.42
CA SER A 455 -17.19 -3.63 -32.80
C SER A 455 -15.86 -4.03 -33.42
N GLU A 456 -14.74 -3.52 -32.89
CA GLU A 456 -13.39 -3.80 -33.36
C GLU A 456 -12.45 -4.08 -32.19
N GLU A 457 -11.38 -4.84 -32.46
CA GLU A 457 -10.32 -5.10 -31.47
C GLU A 457 -9.61 -3.80 -31.09
N PRO A 458 -9.19 -3.65 -29.81
CA PRO A 458 -8.46 -2.48 -29.36
C PRO A 458 -7.16 -2.27 -30.12
N VAL A 459 -6.85 -1.02 -30.43
CA VAL A 459 -5.65 -0.60 -31.15
C VAL A 459 -4.68 0.10 -30.20
N ARG A 460 -3.43 -0.36 -30.16
CA ARG A 460 -2.38 0.28 -29.40
C ARG A 460 -1.90 1.54 -30.10
N LEU A 461 -1.95 2.69 -29.40
CA LEU A 461 -1.55 4.00 -29.93
C LEU A 461 -0.06 4.28 -29.76
N THR A 462 0.57 3.74 -28.70
CA THR A 462 2.01 3.89 -28.46
C THR A 462 2.60 2.64 -27.80
N THR A 463 3.88 2.39 -28.06
CA THR A 463 4.68 1.36 -27.38
C THR A 463 5.48 1.94 -26.20
N ARG A 464 5.47 3.27 -26.02
CA ARG A 464 6.16 3.94 -24.93
C ARG A 464 5.45 3.67 -23.60
N LEU A 465 6.21 3.74 -22.54
CA LEU A 465 5.67 3.89 -21.19
C LEU A 465 4.71 5.09 -21.19
N THR A 466 3.50 4.91 -20.66
CA THR A 466 2.46 5.94 -20.64
C THR A 466 1.86 6.04 -19.27
N ASP A 467 2.13 7.17 -18.60
CA ASP A 467 1.59 7.52 -17.31
C ASP A 467 0.86 8.87 -17.41
N GLU A 468 -0.17 9.06 -16.59
CA GLU A 468 -0.95 10.30 -16.48
C GLU A 468 -1.38 10.92 -17.80
N PRO A 469 -1.95 10.17 -18.75
CA PRO A 469 -2.37 10.75 -20.03
C PRO A 469 -3.52 11.73 -19.82
N SER A 470 -3.42 12.87 -20.50
CA SER A 470 -4.47 13.87 -20.61
C SER A 470 -4.72 14.20 -22.07
N PHE A 471 -5.99 14.29 -22.44
CA PHE A 471 -6.41 14.58 -23.80
C PHE A 471 -6.97 15.99 -23.88
N SER A 472 -6.76 16.62 -25.03
CA SER A 472 -7.47 17.84 -25.41
C SER A 472 -8.99 17.58 -25.47
N SER A 473 -9.80 18.60 -25.19
CA SER A 473 -11.28 18.45 -25.15
C SER A 473 -11.88 17.99 -26.50
N ASN A 474 -11.20 18.27 -27.62
CA ASN A 474 -11.58 17.81 -28.96
C ASN A 474 -11.01 16.42 -29.32
N GLY A 475 -10.20 15.81 -28.44
CA GLY A 475 -9.59 14.50 -28.66
C GLY A 475 -8.49 14.45 -29.72
N GLU A 476 -8.05 15.57 -30.29
CA GLU A 476 -7.05 15.59 -31.37
C GLU A 476 -5.63 15.35 -30.87
N TYR A 477 -5.34 15.75 -29.65
CA TYR A 477 -4.04 15.61 -29.03
C TYR A 477 -4.13 14.94 -27.68
N ALA A 478 -3.08 14.22 -27.32
CA ALA A 478 -2.82 13.74 -25.98
C ALA A 478 -1.45 14.21 -25.49
N VAL A 479 -1.30 14.42 -24.21
CA VAL A 479 -0.03 14.59 -23.52
C VAL A 479 0.08 13.55 -22.42
N PHE A 480 1.25 12.95 -22.23
CA PHE A 480 1.50 11.94 -21.19
C PHE A 480 2.95 11.94 -20.74
N LEU A 481 3.19 11.36 -19.58
CA LEU A 481 4.52 11.15 -19.02
C LEU A 481 5.07 9.79 -19.48
N SER A 482 6.34 9.76 -19.86
CA SER A 482 7.06 8.57 -20.30
C SER A 482 8.43 8.51 -19.61
N GLY A 483 8.45 8.03 -18.36
CA GLY A 483 9.63 8.15 -17.52
C GLY A 483 9.96 9.62 -17.23
N ASP A 484 11.13 10.07 -17.60
CA ASP A 484 11.61 11.45 -17.42
C ASP A 484 11.19 12.41 -18.54
N GLN A 485 10.32 11.95 -19.47
CA GLN A 485 9.90 12.72 -20.64
C GLN A 485 8.42 13.06 -20.60
N LEU A 486 8.10 14.27 -21.06
CA LEU A 486 6.75 14.70 -21.41
C LEU A 486 6.55 14.48 -22.91
N VAL A 487 5.49 13.82 -23.33
CA VAL A 487 5.26 13.43 -24.73
C VAL A 487 3.90 13.93 -25.20
N ARG A 488 3.87 14.67 -26.34
CA ARG A 488 2.66 15.00 -27.07
C ARG A 488 2.42 13.97 -28.17
N LEU A 489 1.19 13.45 -28.24
CA LEU A 489 0.72 12.55 -29.30
C LEU A 489 -0.35 13.27 -30.14
N SER A 490 -0.22 13.26 -31.49
CA SER A 490 -1.31 13.59 -32.39
C SER A 490 -2.14 12.34 -32.67
N ASN A 491 -3.40 12.33 -32.27
CA ASN A 491 -4.30 11.19 -32.47
C ASN A 491 -4.64 10.96 -33.97
N ALA A 492 -4.59 12.01 -34.79
CA ALA A 492 -4.89 11.91 -36.20
C ALA A 492 -3.75 11.29 -37.03
N THR A 493 -2.48 11.56 -36.67
CA THR A 493 -1.31 11.12 -37.42
C THR A 493 -0.49 10.02 -36.73
N GLY A 494 -0.68 9.83 -35.41
CA GLY A 494 0.17 8.99 -34.59
C GLY A 494 1.55 9.59 -34.29
N GLU A 495 1.79 10.84 -34.70
CA GLU A 495 3.05 11.54 -34.47
C GLU A 495 3.25 11.80 -32.97
N GLN A 496 4.45 11.44 -32.47
CA GLN A 496 4.86 11.67 -31.10
C GLN A 496 5.99 12.68 -31.04
N LEU A 497 5.82 13.73 -30.26
CA LEU A 497 6.81 14.78 -30.04
C LEU A 497 7.22 14.77 -28.57
N GLU A 498 8.51 14.56 -28.33
CA GLU A 498 9.11 14.72 -27.00
C GLU A 498 9.19 16.21 -26.67
N LEU A 499 8.69 16.55 -25.49
CA LEU A 499 8.75 17.90 -24.95
C LEU A 499 9.75 17.89 -23.80
N THR A 500 10.73 18.78 -23.84
CA THR A 500 11.76 18.88 -22.83
C THR A 500 11.64 20.27 -22.18
N PRO A 501 10.88 20.42 -21.10
CA PRO A 501 10.88 21.67 -20.34
C PRO A 501 12.28 21.94 -19.79
N ASP A 502 12.81 23.15 -20.10
CA ASP A 502 14.10 23.60 -19.57
C ASP A 502 13.90 24.10 -18.13
N LEU A 503 13.66 23.15 -17.23
CA LEU A 503 13.33 23.39 -15.83
C LEU A 503 14.33 22.69 -14.93
N THR A 504 15.09 23.48 -14.19
CA THR A 504 16.10 23.00 -13.26
C THR A 504 15.88 23.53 -11.85
N TYR A 505 16.46 22.85 -10.87
CA TYR A 505 16.50 23.31 -9.50
C TYR A 505 17.86 23.07 -8.86
N THR A 506 18.15 23.78 -7.78
CA THR A 506 19.34 23.57 -6.95
C THR A 506 18.89 23.24 -5.54
N ARG A 507 19.53 22.27 -4.89
CA ARG A 507 19.22 21.97 -3.48
C ARG A 507 19.49 23.18 -2.60
N SER A 508 18.50 23.50 -1.76
CA SER A 508 18.55 24.61 -0.81
C SER A 508 19.38 24.25 0.43
N ASN A 509 20.68 24.10 0.25
CA ASN A 509 21.60 23.89 1.38
C ASN A 509 22.03 25.25 1.96
N PRO A 510 22.06 25.40 3.31
CA PRO A 510 22.60 26.62 3.93
C PRO A 510 24.08 26.76 3.62
N ALA A 511 24.55 28.01 3.51
CA ALA A 511 25.96 28.30 3.31
C ALA A 511 26.69 28.69 4.63
N GLU A 512 25.92 28.97 5.66
CA GLU A 512 26.41 29.50 6.95
C GLU A 512 27.13 28.40 7.75
N GLN A 513 27.96 28.82 8.66
CA GLN A 513 28.57 28.00 9.69
C GLN A 513 28.11 28.51 11.05
N TRP A 514 27.62 27.63 11.90
CA TRP A 514 27.13 27.96 13.22
C TRP A 514 27.35 26.80 14.20
N VAL A 515 27.13 27.03 15.48
CA VAL A 515 27.33 26.06 16.54
C VAL A 515 26.00 25.77 17.24
N LEU A 516 25.66 24.50 17.38
CA LEU A 516 24.64 24.04 18.28
C LEU A 516 25.29 23.56 19.59
N ARG A 517 25.09 24.31 20.67
CA ARG A 517 25.61 24.00 22.00
C ARG A 517 24.58 23.24 22.78
N VAL A 518 24.92 22.07 23.34
CA VAL A 518 23.96 21.15 23.98
C VAL A 518 24.50 20.57 25.26
N GLY A 519 23.58 20.27 26.20
CA GLY A 519 23.95 19.61 27.47
C GLY A 519 24.18 18.13 27.30
N ARG A 520 23.35 17.44 26.53
CA ARG A 520 23.42 16.00 26.29
C ARG A 520 23.30 15.68 24.80
N LEU A 521 24.17 14.80 24.31
CA LEU A 521 24.22 14.33 22.95
C LEU A 521 24.12 12.81 22.91
N PHE A 522 23.05 12.28 22.31
CA PHE A 522 22.94 10.89 21.91
C PHE A 522 23.35 10.76 20.45
N ASP A 523 24.39 9.99 20.18
CA ASP A 523 24.96 9.88 18.83
C ASP A 523 24.25 8.88 17.90
N GLY A 524 23.31 8.08 18.41
CA GLY A 524 22.61 7.02 17.67
C GLY A 524 23.33 5.67 17.70
N VAL A 525 24.52 5.60 18.28
CA VAL A 525 25.38 4.39 18.30
C VAL A 525 25.58 3.85 19.70
N ASN A 526 25.92 4.74 20.65
CA ASN A 526 26.28 4.39 22.02
C ASN A 526 25.09 4.56 22.97
N ASP A 527 24.93 3.60 23.93
CA ASP A 527 23.91 3.65 24.97
C ASP A 527 24.33 4.59 26.11
N SER A 528 24.66 5.82 25.77
CA SER A 528 25.04 6.87 26.73
C SER A 528 25.12 8.23 26.04
N TYR A 529 24.99 9.29 26.84
CA TYR A 529 25.19 10.64 26.37
C TYR A 529 26.67 11.05 26.39
N GLN A 530 27.04 11.93 25.44
CA GLN A 530 28.18 12.83 25.54
C GLN A 530 27.65 14.12 26.15
N GLU A 531 28.32 14.60 27.21
CA GLU A 531 27.88 15.77 27.97
C GLU A 531 28.60 17.03 27.49
N ASP A 532 27.93 18.18 27.58
CA ASP A 532 28.48 19.53 27.37
C ASP A 532 29.22 19.67 26.03
N MET A 533 28.53 19.39 24.92
CA MET A 533 29.15 19.39 23.58
C MET A 533 28.73 20.59 22.75
N ASP A 534 29.64 21.03 21.88
CA ASP A 534 29.42 21.94 20.76
C ASP A 534 29.43 21.15 19.45
N ILE A 535 28.33 21.22 18.66
CA ILE A 535 28.27 20.68 17.31
C ILE A 535 28.46 21.83 16.34
N VAL A 536 29.54 21.80 15.61
CA VAL A 536 29.84 22.79 14.54
C VAL A 536 29.17 22.27 13.26
N ILE A 537 28.24 23.03 12.75
CA ILE A 537 27.53 22.77 11.50
C ILE A 537 28.07 23.71 10.44
N ALA A 538 28.46 23.16 9.29
CA ALA A 538 28.93 23.93 8.16
C ALA A 538 28.18 23.49 6.89
N GLY A 539 27.42 24.39 6.30
CA GLY A 539 26.50 24.03 5.23
C GLY A 539 25.50 23.01 5.72
N ASN A 540 25.36 21.91 4.98
CA ASN A 540 24.42 20.83 5.32
C ASN A 540 25.02 19.70 6.19
N ARG A 541 26.30 19.84 6.66
CA ARG A 541 27.01 18.75 7.34
C ARG A 541 27.53 19.11 8.72
N ILE A 542 27.71 18.11 9.56
CA ILE A 542 28.40 18.17 10.83
C ILE A 542 29.90 18.28 10.53
N HIS A 543 30.49 19.42 10.88
CA HIS A 543 31.93 19.68 10.68
C HIS A 543 32.79 19.21 11.87
N ALA A 544 32.31 19.42 13.11
CA ALA A 544 32.99 18.95 14.31
C ALA A 544 31.98 18.69 15.44
N ILE A 545 32.31 17.76 16.33
CA ILE A 545 31.65 17.52 17.61
C ILE A 545 32.75 17.61 18.67
N GLU A 546 32.69 18.60 19.56
CA GLU A 546 33.77 18.93 20.48
C GLU A 546 33.22 19.39 21.85
N PRO A 547 33.95 19.26 22.95
CA PRO A 547 33.56 19.87 24.20
C PRO A 547 33.31 21.39 24.07
N GLN A 548 32.36 21.91 24.84
CA GLN A 548 32.00 23.34 24.83
C GLN A 548 33.21 24.21 25.06
N ARG A 549 33.31 25.27 24.26
CA ARG A 549 34.36 26.31 24.38
C ARG A 549 33.88 27.64 23.82
N ASP A 550 34.59 28.71 24.12
CA ASP A 550 34.37 30.03 23.52
C ASP A 550 34.72 30.01 22.02
N ARG A 551 33.83 30.56 21.19
CA ARG A 551 33.99 30.62 19.74
C ARG A 551 33.57 31.97 19.18
N ASP A 552 34.25 32.36 18.11
CA ASP A 552 33.95 33.60 17.35
C ASP A 552 33.04 33.21 16.16
N MET A 553 31.85 32.69 16.48
CA MET A 553 30.78 32.33 15.51
C MET A 553 29.43 32.29 16.23
N GLU A 554 28.34 32.26 15.45
CA GLU A 554 26.99 32.16 16.00
C GLU A 554 26.85 30.86 16.82
N ILE A 555 26.36 31.00 18.05
CA ILE A 555 26.06 29.87 18.93
C ILE A 555 24.54 29.87 19.23
N VAL A 556 23.90 28.83 18.84
CA VAL A 556 22.52 28.49 19.29
C VAL A 556 22.67 27.69 20.58
N ASP A 557 22.40 28.34 21.71
CA ASP A 557 22.61 27.77 23.03
C ASP A 557 21.38 26.94 23.48
N MET A 558 21.56 25.62 23.52
CA MET A 558 20.63 24.61 24.00
C MET A 558 21.28 23.77 25.09
N SER A 559 22.06 24.36 25.96
CA SER A 559 22.84 23.67 27.03
C SER A 559 21.96 22.92 28.04
N ASN A 560 20.68 23.23 28.11
CA ASN A 560 19.72 22.54 28.96
C ASN A 560 18.96 21.40 28.24
N SER A 561 19.23 21.20 26.95
CA SER A 561 18.48 20.25 26.10
C SER A 561 19.30 19.01 25.76
N THR A 562 18.61 18.00 25.34
CA THR A 562 19.17 16.77 24.76
C THR A 562 19.03 16.83 23.23
N ILE A 563 20.03 16.34 22.52
CA ILE A 563 19.91 16.10 21.10
C ILE A 563 19.99 14.61 20.75
N ILE A 564 19.27 14.27 19.71
CA ILE A 564 19.30 12.96 19.07
C ILE A 564 19.44 13.11 17.55
N PRO A 565 19.86 12.08 16.80
CA PRO A 565 19.75 12.10 15.33
C PRO A 565 18.31 12.31 14.89
N GLY A 566 18.13 12.93 13.73
CA GLY A 566 16.80 13.07 13.12
C GLY A 566 16.09 11.73 12.97
N LEU A 567 14.80 11.69 13.34
CA LEU A 567 13.98 10.49 13.31
C LEU A 567 13.62 10.10 11.87
N PHE A 568 13.43 8.79 11.66
CA PHE A 568 12.98 8.19 10.42
C PHE A 568 11.57 7.61 10.57
N GLU A 569 10.70 7.95 9.63
CA GLU A 569 9.46 7.24 9.36
C GLU A 569 9.69 6.29 8.17
N MET A 570 9.69 4.99 8.40
CA MET A 570 10.05 4.01 7.36
C MET A 570 8.83 3.40 6.64
N HIS A 571 7.63 3.85 6.96
CA HIS A 571 6.41 3.41 6.29
C HIS A 571 5.31 4.47 6.33
N GLY A 572 5.50 5.55 5.59
CA GLY A 572 4.51 6.63 5.49
C GLY A 572 4.10 6.86 4.04
N HIS A 573 2.86 6.50 3.68
CA HIS A 573 2.27 6.86 2.39
C HIS A 573 1.90 8.33 2.41
N MET A 574 2.63 9.13 1.66
CA MET A 574 2.57 10.58 1.81
C MET A 574 1.42 11.24 1.05
N GLY A 575 0.71 10.49 0.21
CA GLY A 575 -0.44 11.01 -0.54
C GLY A 575 -0.09 12.23 -1.39
N GLU A 576 -0.98 13.21 -1.38
CA GLU A 576 -0.84 14.43 -2.15
C GLU A 576 0.08 15.45 -1.44
N LEU A 577 0.89 16.20 -2.20
CA LEU A 577 1.75 17.25 -1.68
C LEU A 577 0.89 18.42 -1.15
N SER A 578 1.19 18.92 0.05
CA SER A 578 0.64 20.15 0.59
C SER A 578 1.69 20.93 1.35
N GLU A 579 1.50 22.22 1.47
CA GLU A 579 2.42 23.12 2.17
C GLU A 579 2.62 22.70 3.63
N SER A 580 1.53 22.35 4.32
CA SER A 580 1.58 21.95 5.73
C SER A 580 2.20 20.57 5.97
N GLN A 581 2.20 19.68 4.97
CA GLN A 581 2.62 18.29 5.13
C GLN A 581 4.07 18.15 5.60
N GLY A 582 4.98 18.90 4.99
CA GLY A 582 6.39 18.83 5.36
C GLY A 582 6.67 19.44 6.74
N ARG A 583 5.98 20.53 7.09
CA ARG A 583 6.08 21.16 8.41
C ARG A 583 5.58 20.22 9.51
N LEU A 584 4.49 19.49 9.24
CA LEU A 584 3.96 18.48 10.16
C LEU A 584 5.04 17.45 10.50
N TRP A 585 5.65 16.81 9.52
CA TRP A 585 6.68 15.80 9.79
C TRP A 585 7.86 16.36 10.59
N LEU A 586 8.37 17.52 10.20
CA LEU A 586 9.51 18.16 10.89
C LEU A 586 9.15 18.58 12.32
N SER A 587 7.90 18.99 12.59
CA SER A 587 7.45 19.37 13.93
C SER A 587 7.47 18.20 14.94
N PHE A 588 7.42 16.98 14.45
CA PHE A 588 7.59 15.76 15.24
C PHE A 588 9.03 15.19 15.19
N GLY A 589 10.01 15.98 14.74
CA GLY A 589 11.43 15.58 14.70
C GLY A 589 11.77 14.58 13.59
N ILE A 590 10.86 14.34 12.65
CA ILE A 590 11.04 13.39 11.56
C ILE A 590 11.73 14.08 10.40
N THR A 591 13.01 13.77 10.19
CA THR A 591 13.84 14.37 9.16
C THR A 591 13.93 13.55 7.89
N SER A 592 13.51 12.28 7.94
CA SER A 592 13.50 11.37 6.79
C SER A 592 12.24 10.54 6.78
N VAL A 593 11.59 10.40 5.62
CA VAL A 593 10.40 9.57 5.41
C VAL A 593 10.64 8.64 4.23
N ARG A 594 10.42 7.35 4.41
CA ARG A 594 10.31 6.38 3.33
C ARG A 594 8.84 6.25 2.94
N ASP A 595 8.54 6.63 1.69
CA ASP A 595 7.22 6.45 1.07
C ASP A 595 7.22 5.11 0.31
N PRO A 596 6.64 4.04 0.87
CA PRO A 596 6.74 2.70 0.31
C PRO A 596 5.73 2.41 -0.80
N GLY A 597 5.01 3.42 -1.28
CA GLY A 597 4.07 3.31 -2.40
C GLY A 597 3.22 4.55 -2.59
N SER A 598 3.37 5.18 -3.75
CA SER A 598 2.63 6.37 -4.19
C SER A 598 2.74 6.53 -5.71
N ASN A 599 2.03 7.50 -6.28
CA ASN A 599 2.27 7.91 -7.66
C ASN A 599 3.72 8.41 -7.79
N PRO A 600 4.54 7.84 -8.70
CA PRO A 600 5.98 8.14 -8.78
C PRO A 600 6.28 9.61 -9.13
N TYR A 601 5.44 10.24 -9.94
CA TYR A 601 5.62 11.62 -10.37
C TYR A 601 5.28 12.62 -9.25
N ASN A 602 4.18 12.39 -8.54
CA ASN A 602 3.82 13.19 -7.36
C ASN A 602 4.86 13.04 -6.24
N ALA A 603 5.35 11.82 -6.03
CA ALA A 603 6.41 11.57 -5.05
C ALA A 603 7.72 12.26 -5.43
N LYS A 604 8.06 12.25 -6.73
CA LYS A 604 9.26 12.91 -7.26
C LYS A 604 9.15 14.43 -7.17
N GLN A 605 8.00 14.99 -7.53
CA GLN A 605 7.70 16.42 -7.39
C GLN A 605 7.85 16.88 -5.93
N ARG A 606 7.31 16.12 -4.98
CA ARG A 606 7.47 16.38 -3.53
C ARG A 606 8.93 16.38 -3.12
N GLN A 607 9.68 15.37 -3.54
CA GLN A 607 11.11 15.27 -3.24
C GLN A 607 11.87 16.50 -3.74
N GLU A 608 11.64 16.92 -4.97
CA GLU A 608 12.30 18.06 -5.60
C GLU A 608 11.85 19.40 -5.01
N SER A 609 10.57 19.57 -4.69
CA SER A 609 10.04 20.76 -4.03
C SER A 609 10.65 20.98 -2.64
N TRP A 610 10.83 19.89 -1.87
CA TRP A 610 11.46 19.97 -0.55
C TRP A 610 13.00 20.09 -0.62
N ASP A 611 13.61 19.51 -1.64
CA ASP A 611 15.05 19.63 -1.89
C ASP A 611 15.44 21.03 -2.41
N SER A 612 14.63 21.63 -3.28
CA SER A 612 14.84 23.02 -3.77
C SER A 612 14.60 24.07 -2.68
N GLY A 613 13.78 23.75 -1.68
CA GLY A 613 13.36 24.68 -0.64
C GLY A 613 12.16 25.54 -1.03
N ASN A 614 11.50 25.27 -2.15
CA ASN A 614 10.21 25.91 -2.48
C ASN A 614 9.19 25.63 -1.38
N GLN A 615 9.23 24.41 -0.84
CA GLN A 615 8.49 24.06 0.37
C GLN A 615 9.42 23.45 1.42
N ILE A 616 8.97 23.46 2.68
CA ILE A 616 9.72 22.88 3.80
C ILE A 616 9.26 21.44 4.01
N GLY A 617 10.19 20.49 4.17
CA GLY A 617 9.86 19.13 4.49
C GLY A 617 11.05 18.22 4.78
N PRO A 618 10.80 16.97 5.23
CA PRO A 618 11.83 15.98 5.46
C PRO A 618 12.47 15.51 4.15
N ARG A 619 13.56 14.78 4.27
CA ARG A 619 14.12 14.00 3.14
C ARG A 619 13.18 12.84 2.83
N THR A 620 12.86 12.63 1.56
CA THR A 620 12.03 11.51 1.13
C THR A 620 12.83 10.42 0.43
N HIS A 621 12.45 9.17 0.69
CA HIS A 621 12.92 7.98 0.00
C HIS A 621 11.72 7.35 -0.68
N ILE A 622 11.64 7.45 -2.00
CA ILE A 622 10.41 7.20 -2.78
C ILE A 622 10.46 5.92 -3.58
N THR A 623 9.34 5.19 -3.58
CA THR A 623 9.16 3.90 -4.25
C THR A 623 8.49 4.01 -5.61
N GLY A 624 7.49 4.88 -5.75
CA GLY A 624 6.54 4.83 -6.86
C GLY A 624 5.41 3.83 -6.62
N TYR A 625 4.82 3.30 -7.67
CA TYR A 625 3.72 2.34 -7.55
C TYR A 625 4.16 1.05 -6.87
N LEU A 626 3.22 0.43 -6.13
CA LEU A 626 3.37 -0.93 -5.64
C LEU A 626 3.36 -1.89 -6.83
N ALA A 627 4.42 -2.69 -7.01
CA ALA A 627 4.46 -3.72 -8.05
C ALA A 627 3.56 -4.89 -7.63
N ASP A 628 2.32 -4.91 -8.11
CA ASP A 628 1.31 -5.94 -7.81
C ASP A 628 0.98 -6.79 -9.04
N GLY A 629 0.20 -7.85 -8.87
CA GLY A 629 -0.34 -8.64 -9.98
C GLY A 629 -1.56 -7.99 -10.62
N ASN A 630 -2.13 -8.66 -11.62
CA ASN A 630 -3.25 -8.13 -12.39
C ASN A 630 -4.49 -7.80 -11.53
N ARG A 631 -4.73 -8.53 -10.46
CA ARG A 631 -5.79 -8.22 -9.50
C ARG A 631 -5.26 -7.21 -8.47
N VAL A 632 -5.74 -5.98 -8.50
CA VAL A 632 -5.31 -4.90 -7.60
C VAL A 632 -6.41 -4.51 -6.61
N TYR A 633 -6.07 -3.72 -5.62
CA TYR A 633 -7.05 -3.16 -4.69
C TYR A 633 -6.84 -1.66 -4.46
N TYR A 634 -5.60 -1.22 -4.35
CA TYR A 634 -5.25 0.17 -4.08
C TYR A 634 -4.93 0.92 -5.38
N SER A 635 -5.30 2.19 -5.46
CA SER A 635 -4.99 3.07 -6.59
C SER A 635 -3.49 3.34 -6.77
N ILE A 636 -2.71 3.14 -5.71
CA ILE A 636 -1.24 3.24 -5.72
C ILE A 636 -0.55 1.94 -6.17
N ALA A 637 -1.30 0.91 -6.53
CA ALA A 637 -0.76 -0.35 -7.05
C ALA A 637 -0.83 -0.38 -8.58
N GLU A 638 0.28 -0.80 -9.19
CA GLU A 638 0.35 -1.09 -10.62
C GLU A 638 0.16 -2.59 -10.85
N GLY A 639 -0.92 -2.94 -11.54
CA GLY A 639 -1.21 -4.32 -11.91
C GLY A 639 -0.34 -4.78 -13.07
N LEU A 640 0.79 -5.40 -12.79
CA LEU A 640 1.72 -5.90 -13.79
C LEU A 640 1.14 -7.14 -14.49
N VAL A 641 1.06 -7.13 -15.81
CA VAL A 641 0.35 -8.12 -16.63
C VAL A 641 1.27 -8.94 -17.53
N SER A 642 2.54 -8.58 -17.63
CA SER A 642 3.56 -9.27 -18.43
C SER A 642 4.97 -8.89 -17.99
N LEU A 643 5.98 -9.66 -18.36
CA LEU A 643 7.37 -9.29 -18.15
C LEU A 643 7.76 -8.00 -18.87
N ASP A 644 7.24 -7.77 -20.09
CA ASP A 644 7.43 -6.48 -20.78
C ASP A 644 6.86 -5.31 -19.98
N HIS A 645 5.81 -5.51 -19.19
CA HIS A 645 5.28 -4.48 -18.29
C HIS A 645 6.20 -4.28 -17.08
N VAL A 646 6.75 -5.37 -16.53
CA VAL A 646 7.78 -5.30 -15.47
C VAL A 646 8.99 -4.50 -15.95
N ASP A 647 9.47 -4.76 -17.18
CA ASP A 647 10.61 -4.02 -17.76
C ASP A 647 10.31 -2.52 -17.87
N ARG A 648 9.09 -2.13 -18.28
CA ARG A 648 8.68 -0.71 -18.31
C ARG A 648 8.62 -0.07 -16.93
N ALA A 649 8.15 -0.80 -15.92
CA ALA A 649 8.14 -0.33 -14.53
C ALA A 649 9.56 -0.14 -13.96
N LEU A 650 10.48 -1.05 -14.28
CA LEU A 650 11.90 -0.92 -13.94
C LEU A 650 12.56 0.26 -14.68
N GLU A 651 12.23 0.47 -15.94
CA GLU A 651 12.73 1.61 -16.72
C GLU A 651 12.22 2.95 -16.14
N ARG A 652 10.94 3.06 -15.78
CA ARG A 652 10.41 4.22 -15.04
C ARG A 652 11.20 4.48 -13.76
N THR A 653 11.44 3.43 -12.98
CA THR A 653 12.22 3.50 -11.73
C THR A 653 13.61 4.09 -11.98
N ARG A 654 14.29 3.63 -13.02
CA ARG A 654 15.62 4.08 -13.42
C ARG A 654 15.62 5.54 -13.87
N LEU A 655 14.68 5.92 -14.74
CA LEU A 655 14.60 7.27 -15.34
C LEU A 655 14.23 8.33 -14.30
N LEU A 656 13.28 8.04 -13.41
CA LEU A 656 12.91 8.94 -12.33
C LEU A 656 13.89 8.90 -11.14
N GLY A 657 14.86 7.98 -11.15
CA GLY A 657 15.81 7.83 -10.06
C GLY A 657 15.17 7.50 -8.73
N LEU A 658 14.15 6.63 -8.70
CA LEU A 658 13.47 6.21 -7.48
C LEU A 658 14.45 5.55 -6.50
N ASP A 659 14.09 5.49 -5.23
CA ASP A 659 15.01 5.16 -4.13
C ASP A 659 14.91 3.71 -3.66
N LEU A 660 13.79 3.07 -3.92
CA LEU A 660 13.53 1.66 -3.62
C LEU A 660 12.42 1.12 -4.50
N LEU A 661 12.21 -0.21 -4.48
CA LEU A 661 11.04 -0.86 -5.08
C LEU A 661 10.32 -1.73 -4.05
N LYS A 662 8.98 -1.73 -4.10
CA LYS A 662 8.15 -2.57 -3.24
C LYS A 662 7.31 -3.52 -4.08
N THR A 663 7.47 -4.82 -3.86
CA THR A 663 6.56 -5.83 -4.39
C THR A 663 5.33 -5.96 -3.49
N TYR A 664 4.18 -6.22 -4.09
CA TYR A 664 2.95 -6.40 -3.37
C TYR A 664 2.41 -7.82 -3.54
N VAL A 665 1.31 -8.12 -2.88
CA VAL A 665 0.92 -9.49 -2.53
C VAL A 665 0.55 -10.39 -3.70
N ARG A 666 0.12 -9.83 -4.85
CA ARG A 666 -0.37 -10.60 -6.00
C ARG A 666 0.61 -10.68 -7.15
N LEU A 667 1.79 -10.07 -7.02
CA LEU A 667 2.83 -10.22 -8.03
C LEU A 667 3.26 -11.70 -8.12
N PRO A 668 3.31 -12.32 -9.31
CA PRO A 668 3.82 -13.68 -9.47
C PRO A 668 5.20 -13.89 -8.86
N ASP A 669 5.44 -15.06 -8.31
CA ASP A 669 6.66 -15.33 -7.52
C ASP A 669 7.95 -15.13 -8.31
N ASP A 670 7.99 -15.59 -9.56
CA ASP A 670 9.14 -15.43 -10.47
C ASP A 670 9.30 -13.96 -10.93
N TRP A 671 8.23 -13.20 -11.06
CA TRP A 671 8.32 -11.78 -11.41
C TRP A 671 8.81 -10.94 -10.22
N GLN A 672 8.52 -11.35 -8.99
CA GLN A 672 9.15 -10.71 -7.81
C GLN A 672 10.67 -10.78 -7.88
N LYS A 673 11.23 -11.92 -8.35
CA LYS A 673 12.68 -12.06 -8.57
C LYS A 673 13.19 -11.08 -9.62
N VAL A 674 12.49 -10.92 -10.75
CA VAL A 674 12.86 -9.95 -11.79
C VAL A 674 12.87 -8.51 -11.27
N VAL A 675 11.85 -8.12 -10.51
CA VAL A 675 11.77 -6.78 -9.88
C VAL A 675 12.92 -6.58 -8.91
N LEU A 676 13.24 -7.57 -8.08
CA LEU A 676 14.34 -7.53 -7.12
C LEU A 676 15.69 -7.39 -7.84
N ASP A 677 15.96 -8.22 -8.83
CA ASP A 677 17.23 -8.18 -9.56
C ASP A 677 17.43 -6.83 -10.25
N GLY A 678 16.38 -6.30 -10.93
CA GLY A 678 16.44 -4.99 -11.54
C GLY A 678 16.68 -3.85 -10.53
N ALA A 679 16.09 -3.91 -9.34
CA ALA A 679 16.36 -2.95 -8.29
C ALA A 679 17.81 -3.02 -7.77
N HIS A 680 18.32 -4.22 -7.53
CA HIS A 680 19.69 -4.45 -7.06
C HIS A 680 20.74 -4.03 -8.11
N GLU A 681 20.46 -4.22 -9.41
CA GLU A 681 21.30 -3.69 -10.50
C GLU A 681 21.36 -2.15 -10.48
N MET A 682 20.27 -1.47 -10.12
CA MET A 682 20.22 -0.03 -9.92
C MET A 682 20.85 0.42 -8.58
N GLY A 683 21.23 -0.49 -7.71
CA GLY A 683 21.80 -0.23 -6.39
C GLY A 683 20.78 0.28 -5.37
N ILE A 684 19.49 0.01 -5.55
CA ILE A 684 18.41 0.43 -4.65
C ILE A 684 17.85 -0.75 -3.86
N PRO A 685 17.41 -0.53 -2.60
CA PRO A 685 16.81 -1.57 -1.78
C PRO A 685 15.44 -1.98 -2.28
N THR A 686 15.02 -3.15 -1.81
CA THR A 686 13.70 -3.72 -2.09
C THR A 686 12.94 -4.03 -0.83
N SER A 687 11.61 -3.95 -0.90
CA SER A 687 10.73 -4.42 0.16
C SER A 687 9.56 -5.24 -0.38
N SER A 688 8.94 -6.04 0.48
CA SER A 688 7.76 -6.82 0.14
C SER A 688 6.73 -6.76 1.26
N HIS A 689 5.48 -6.90 0.91
CA HIS A 689 4.40 -7.08 1.89
C HIS A 689 4.34 -8.53 2.42
N GLU A 690 4.83 -9.49 1.65
CA GLU A 690 4.85 -10.91 1.97
C GLU A 690 6.28 -11.36 2.34
N ILE A 691 6.43 -12.21 3.37
CA ILE A 691 7.73 -12.80 3.70
C ILE A 691 8.13 -13.86 2.67
N PHE A 692 7.19 -14.67 2.20
CA PHE A 692 7.42 -15.68 1.17
C PHE A 692 6.61 -15.33 -0.09
N PRO A 693 7.19 -15.39 -1.30
CA PRO A 693 8.51 -15.93 -1.64
C PRO A 693 9.67 -14.92 -1.48
N ALA A 694 9.41 -13.69 -1.09
CA ALA A 694 10.38 -12.60 -1.04
C ALA A 694 11.69 -12.97 -0.33
N VAL A 695 11.63 -13.67 0.79
CA VAL A 695 12.80 -14.10 1.55
C VAL A 695 13.70 -15.04 0.75
N SER A 696 13.13 -15.95 -0.06
CA SER A 696 13.88 -16.90 -0.88
C SER A 696 14.57 -16.25 -2.07
N HIS A 697 14.12 -15.07 -2.48
CA HIS A 697 14.71 -14.29 -3.56
C HIS A 697 15.81 -13.31 -3.08
N GLY A 698 15.97 -13.13 -1.76
CA GLY A 698 16.95 -12.21 -1.20
C GLY A 698 16.44 -10.78 -1.02
N MET A 699 15.13 -10.57 -0.86
CA MET A 699 14.52 -9.28 -0.57
C MET A 699 15.15 -8.62 0.66
N ASP A 700 15.35 -7.31 0.63
CA ASP A 700 16.02 -6.59 1.71
C ASP A 700 15.14 -6.38 2.93
N HIS A 701 13.82 -6.21 2.73
CA HIS A 701 12.92 -5.78 3.80
C HIS A 701 11.52 -6.33 3.64
N VAL A 702 10.81 -6.52 4.76
CA VAL A 702 9.38 -6.86 4.77
C VAL A 702 8.59 -5.86 5.60
N GLU A 703 7.38 -5.58 5.15
CA GLU A 703 6.49 -4.62 5.78
C GLU A 703 5.45 -5.33 6.65
N HIS A 704 5.12 -4.71 7.80
CA HIS A 704 4.08 -5.11 8.74
C HIS A 704 4.23 -6.50 9.34
N PHE A 705 3.72 -6.68 10.54
CA PHE A 705 3.48 -8.02 11.08
C PHE A 705 2.29 -8.68 10.38
N GLY A 706 1.20 -7.94 10.21
CA GLY A 706 0.00 -8.37 9.53
C GLY A 706 -0.34 -7.49 8.32
N GLY A 707 -1.47 -7.73 7.67
CA GLY A 707 -1.97 -6.90 6.57
C GLY A 707 -2.64 -7.72 5.46
N THR A 708 -2.75 -7.15 4.26
CA THR A 708 -3.33 -7.85 3.11
C THR A 708 -2.43 -9.01 2.67
N SER A 709 -3.04 -10.14 2.30
CA SER A 709 -2.37 -11.31 1.73
C SER A 709 -3.26 -11.95 0.68
N ARG A 710 -2.69 -12.44 -0.42
CA ARG A 710 -3.40 -13.22 -1.44
C ARG A 710 -3.93 -14.56 -0.93
N ARG A 711 -3.47 -15.00 0.24
CA ARG A 711 -3.77 -16.33 0.82
C ARG A 711 -5.03 -16.36 1.67
N GLY A 712 -5.57 -15.18 2.02
CA GLY A 712 -6.65 -15.06 3.00
C GLY A 712 -6.21 -15.17 4.46
N TYR A 713 -4.96 -15.55 4.71
CA TYR A 713 -4.30 -15.51 6.02
C TYR A 713 -2.87 -14.95 5.88
N GLN A 714 -2.30 -14.52 6.98
CA GLN A 714 -0.96 -13.94 7.00
C GLN A 714 0.11 -15.01 7.15
N PRO A 715 1.16 -15.03 6.31
CA PRO A 715 2.25 -15.99 6.46
C PRO A 715 3.22 -15.62 7.60
N LYS A 716 3.16 -14.40 8.13
CA LYS A 716 4.01 -13.90 9.21
C LYS A 716 3.38 -14.00 10.59
N VAL A 717 2.06 -13.85 10.65
CA VAL A 717 1.32 -13.80 11.91
C VAL A 717 0.08 -14.68 11.81
N SER A 718 -0.20 -15.46 12.82
CA SER A 718 -1.39 -16.32 12.88
C SER A 718 -2.69 -15.52 12.96
N GLY A 719 -3.81 -16.20 12.75
CA GLY A 719 -5.14 -15.61 12.89
C GLY A 719 -5.44 -15.03 14.27
N THR A 720 -4.76 -15.50 15.31
CA THR A 720 -4.89 -15.04 16.69
C THR A 720 -3.83 -14.03 17.12
N GLY A 721 -2.86 -13.74 16.23
CA GLY A 721 -1.88 -12.67 16.40
C GLY A 721 -0.50 -13.13 16.89
N PHE A 722 -0.20 -14.44 16.86
CA PHE A 722 1.13 -14.95 17.20
C PHE A 722 2.07 -14.98 16.02
N ILE A 723 3.35 -14.71 16.26
CA ILE A 723 4.48 -14.88 15.35
C ILE A 723 5.35 -15.98 15.91
N TYR A 724 5.66 -16.98 15.11
CA TYR A 724 6.38 -18.17 15.54
C TYR A 724 7.88 -18.10 15.17
N ASP A 725 8.65 -18.99 15.81
CA ASP A 725 10.12 -19.06 15.69
C ASP A 725 10.61 -19.23 14.24
N ASP A 726 9.83 -19.85 13.35
CA ASP A 726 10.17 -20.01 11.95
C ASP A 726 10.28 -18.64 11.24
N VAL A 727 9.33 -17.73 11.49
CA VAL A 727 9.35 -16.38 10.93
C VAL A 727 10.54 -15.59 11.48
N ILE A 728 10.79 -15.64 12.80
CA ILE A 728 11.90 -14.95 13.46
C ILE A 728 13.24 -15.47 12.91
N ASN A 729 13.39 -16.79 12.82
CA ASN A 729 14.59 -17.43 12.27
C ASN A 729 14.81 -17.11 10.79
N LEU A 730 13.76 -17.09 9.98
CA LEU A 730 13.84 -16.70 8.57
C LEU A 730 14.36 -15.28 8.42
N LEU A 731 13.82 -14.31 9.14
CA LEU A 731 14.26 -12.92 9.09
C LEU A 731 15.72 -12.77 9.57
N ALA A 732 16.05 -13.39 10.71
CA ALA A 732 17.39 -13.30 11.27
C ALA A 732 18.46 -13.91 10.36
N GLN A 733 18.21 -15.11 9.80
CA GLN A 733 19.19 -15.83 8.98
C GLN A 733 19.29 -15.29 7.56
N SER A 734 18.18 -14.81 6.99
CA SER A 734 18.19 -14.17 5.67
C SER A 734 18.73 -12.74 5.69
N GLN A 735 18.89 -12.13 6.85
CA GLN A 735 19.19 -10.70 7.02
C GLN A 735 18.12 -9.78 6.40
N MET A 736 16.90 -10.25 6.28
CA MET A 736 15.76 -9.45 5.83
C MET A 736 15.26 -8.60 6.99
N GLY A 737 15.29 -7.27 6.84
CA GLY A 737 14.78 -6.35 7.84
C GLY A 737 13.25 -6.33 7.89
N ILE A 738 12.68 -5.71 8.93
CA ILE A 738 11.23 -5.58 9.09
C ILE A 738 10.82 -4.20 9.62
N THR A 739 9.71 -3.67 9.08
CA THR A 739 8.96 -2.53 9.64
C THR A 739 7.69 -3.07 10.30
N PRO A 740 7.63 -3.28 11.61
CA PRO A 740 6.52 -3.97 12.29
C PRO A 740 5.18 -3.26 12.22
N THR A 741 5.17 -1.91 12.27
CA THR A 741 3.98 -1.05 12.36
C THR A 741 3.02 -1.49 13.47
N LEU A 742 3.55 -1.66 14.67
CA LEU A 742 2.74 -2.05 15.85
C LEU A 742 1.59 -1.09 16.11
N VAL A 743 1.79 0.16 15.76
CA VAL A 743 0.82 1.25 15.92
C VAL A 743 -0.51 0.98 15.21
N LEU A 744 -0.54 0.24 14.10
CA LEU A 744 -1.79 -0.13 13.43
C LEU A 744 -2.76 -0.91 14.35
N GLY A 745 -2.21 -1.75 15.22
CA GLY A 745 -2.99 -2.46 16.23
C GLY A 745 -2.96 -1.81 17.61
N GLY A 746 -1.97 -0.98 17.90
CA GLY A 746 -1.65 -0.45 19.22
C GLY A 746 -2.00 1.02 19.44
N PHE A 747 -2.31 1.80 18.40
CA PHE A 747 -2.57 3.24 18.52
C PHE A 747 -3.68 3.58 19.53
N ALA A 748 -4.78 2.83 19.51
CA ALA A 748 -5.86 3.00 20.45
C ALA A 748 -5.44 2.74 21.92
N THR A 749 -4.47 1.85 22.13
CA THR A 749 -3.91 1.58 23.47
C THR A 749 -3.14 2.80 23.96
N ILE A 750 -2.23 3.35 23.14
CA ILE A 750 -1.49 4.57 23.48
C ILE A 750 -2.47 5.74 23.66
N ALA A 751 -3.41 5.95 22.74
CA ALA A 751 -4.38 7.03 22.80
C ALA A 751 -5.28 7.01 24.04
N SER A 752 -5.46 5.84 24.68
CA SER A 752 -6.24 5.69 25.90
C SER A 752 -5.43 5.82 27.19
N GLN A 753 -4.10 5.77 27.12
CA GLN A 753 -3.20 5.71 28.28
C GLN A 753 -2.30 6.95 28.40
N ASP A 754 -2.09 7.68 27.31
CA ASP A 754 -1.12 8.76 27.21
C ASP A 754 -1.79 10.04 26.66
N ASP A 755 -2.30 10.85 27.56
CA ASP A 755 -2.92 12.13 27.22
C ASP A 755 -1.86 13.18 26.79
N ASP A 756 -0.62 13.07 27.28
CA ASP A 756 0.43 14.05 27.05
C ASP A 756 0.87 14.06 25.58
N LEU A 757 0.93 12.90 24.92
CA LEU A 757 1.21 12.79 23.48
C LEU A 757 0.25 13.62 22.62
N PHE A 758 -1.04 13.68 23.02
CA PHE A 758 -2.10 14.42 22.33
C PHE A 758 -2.29 15.85 22.84
N ALA A 759 -1.50 16.27 23.81
CA ALA A 759 -1.50 17.63 24.35
C ALA A 759 -0.34 18.47 23.81
N THR A 760 0.55 17.89 23.00
CA THR A 760 1.71 18.60 22.46
C THR A 760 1.32 19.78 21.55
N PRO A 761 2.12 20.86 21.49
CA PRO A 761 1.84 22.00 20.62
C PRO A 761 1.68 21.61 19.16
N GLN A 762 2.52 20.72 18.64
CA GLN A 762 2.49 20.23 17.26
C GLN A 762 1.20 19.43 16.99
N PHE A 763 0.78 18.54 17.91
CA PHE A 763 -0.48 17.83 17.71
C PHE A 763 -1.66 18.79 17.64
N ASN A 764 -1.76 19.73 18.58
CA ASN A 764 -2.85 20.70 18.60
C ASN A 764 -2.86 21.62 17.37
N SER A 765 -1.71 21.97 16.81
CA SER A 765 -1.62 22.81 15.61
C SER A 765 -2.16 22.11 14.36
N PHE A 766 -1.78 20.83 14.14
CA PHE A 766 -2.11 20.13 12.89
C PHE A 766 -3.41 19.33 12.97
N TYR A 767 -3.82 18.86 14.15
CA TYR A 767 -4.99 18.00 14.30
C TYR A 767 -6.13 18.66 15.06
N GLY A 768 -5.84 19.69 15.85
CA GLY A 768 -6.81 20.39 16.68
C GLY A 768 -7.25 19.61 17.93
N PRO A 769 -7.89 20.31 18.87
CA PRO A 769 -8.31 19.71 20.15
C PRO A 769 -9.49 18.72 20.01
N ASP A 770 -10.24 18.79 18.90
CA ASP A 770 -11.42 17.98 18.63
C ASP A 770 -11.10 16.70 17.82
N PHE A 771 -9.80 16.40 17.64
CA PHE A 771 -9.39 15.19 16.90
C PHE A 771 -10.02 13.93 17.52
N PRO A 772 -10.71 13.09 16.72
CA PRO A 772 -11.41 11.91 17.20
C PRO A 772 -10.41 10.84 17.67
N ARG A 773 -10.21 10.74 18.98
CA ARG A 773 -9.37 9.67 19.55
C ARG A 773 -10.09 8.33 19.46
N PRO A 774 -9.37 7.24 19.14
CA PRO A 774 -9.95 5.91 19.14
C PRO A 774 -10.55 5.55 20.53
N ALA A 775 -11.83 5.25 20.56
CA ALA A 775 -12.55 5.05 21.82
C ALA A 775 -12.30 3.71 22.55
N ARG A 776 -11.63 2.74 21.90
CA ARG A 776 -11.40 1.41 22.46
C ARG A 776 -10.01 0.89 22.10
N PRO A 777 -9.20 0.47 23.09
CA PRO A 777 -7.94 -0.21 22.79
C PRO A 777 -8.18 -1.56 22.11
N THR A 778 -7.28 -1.93 21.22
CA THR A 778 -7.17 -3.29 20.69
C THR A 778 -6.98 -4.24 21.88
N ALA A 779 -7.51 -5.47 21.80
CA ALA A 779 -7.38 -6.43 22.88
C ALA A 779 -5.91 -6.53 23.34
N ALA A 780 -5.69 -6.34 24.64
CA ALA A 780 -4.35 -6.30 25.25
C ALA A 780 -3.49 -7.53 24.90
N SER A 781 -4.12 -8.68 24.64
CA SER A 781 -3.45 -9.91 24.22
C SER A 781 -2.72 -9.79 22.87
N ARG A 782 -3.28 -9.09 21.88
CA ARG A 782 -2.64 -8.94 20.55
C ARG A 782 -1.42 -8.02 20.61
N VAL A 783 -1.53 -6.90 21.32
CA VAL A 783 -0.41 -5.98 21.53
C VAL A 783 0.72 -6.68 22.29
N SER A 784 0.38 -7.51 23.28
CA SER A 784 1.35 -8.29 24.04
C SER A 784 2.06 -9.36 23.21
N ALA A 785 1.32 -10.12 22.39
CA ALA A 785 1.91 -11.16 21.54
C ALA A 785 2.85 -10.56 20.45
N ASN A 786 2.42 -9.49 19.78
CA ASN A 786 3.26 -8.78 18.82
C ASN A 786 4.48 -8.13 19.50
N GLY A 787 4.33 -7.63 20.72
CA GLY A 787 5.42 -7.06 21.50
C GLY A 787 6.46 -8.11 21.88
N GLN A 788 6.05 -9.31 22.31
CA GLN A 788 6.96 -10.41 22.59
C GLN A 788 7.75 -10.80 21.33
N ALA A 789 7.08 -10.97 20.20
CA ALA A 789 7.75 -11.29 18.95
C ALA A 789 8.76 -10.22 18.51
N LEU A 790 8.43 -8.92 18.71
CA LEU A 790 9.35 -7.82 18.46
C LEU A 790 10.62 -7.95 19.31
N ARG A 791 10.49 -8.23 20.61
CA ARG A 791 11.64 -8.42 21.50
C ARG A 791 12.50 -9.60 21.02
N GLU A 792 11.88 -10.74 20.73
CA GLU A 792 12.57 -11.93 20.23
C GLU A 792 13.29 -11.70 18.90
N MET A 793 12.71 -10.93 17.98
CA MET A 793 13.36 -10.52 16.71
C MET A 793 14.61 -9.67 16.98
N VAL A 794 14.53 -8.69 17.88
CA VAL A 794 15.69 -7.85 18.23
C VAL A 794 16.78 -8.69 18.88
N ASP A 795 16.42 -9.61 19.79
CA ASP A 795 17.36 -10.55 20.43
C ASP A 795 18.02 -11.51 19.42
N ALA A 796 17.28 -11.90 18.37
CA ALA A 796 17.78 -12.72 17.28
C ALA A 796 18.63 -11.93 16.26
N GLY A 797 18.76 -10.61 16.40
CA GLY A 797 19.55 -9.74 15.52
C GLY A 797 18.85 -9.33 14.21
N VAL A 798 17.53 -9.45 14.13
CA VAL A 798 16.75 -8.93 13.00
C VAL A 798 16.87 -7.40 12.94
N LEU A 799 17.06 -6.84 11.76
CA LEU A 799 17.06 -5.40 11.54
C LEU A 799 15.63 -4.87 11.65
N VAL A 800 15.25 -4.41 12.84
CA VAL A 800 13.96 -3.79 13.12
C VAL A 800 14.08 -2.28 12.93
N VAL A 801 13.10 -1.68 12.22
CA VAL A 801 13.00 -0.24 11.98
C VAL A 801 11.62 0.28 12.38
N THR A 802 11.47 1.59 12.56
CA THR A 802 10.18 2.21 12.91
C THR A 802 9.41 2.64 11.67
N GLY A 803 8.09 2.50 11.71
CA GLY A 803 7.18 2.96 10.66
C GLY A 803 5.73 2.79 11.08
N THR A 804 4.81 3.54 10.47
CA THR A 804 3.45 3.69 11.00
C THR A 804 2.34 3.24 10.07
N ASP A 805 2.60 3.17 8.77
CA ASP A 805 1.58 3.03 7.72
C ASP A 805 0.60 4.23 7.70
N ALA A 806 1.16 5.44 7.97
CA ALA A 806 0.38 6.66 7.76
C ALA A 806 -0.11 6.72 6.30
N PRO A 807 -1.32 7.22 6.01
CA PRO A 807 -2.26 7.94 6.90
C PRO A 807 -3.30 7.03 7.61
N LEU A 808 -3.11 5.69 7.67
CA LEU A 808 -3.99 4.81 8.45
C LEU A 808 -3.93 5.13 9.95
N VAL A 809 -2.80 5.68 10.39
CA VAL A 809 -2.66 6.39 11.66
C VAL A 809 -2.20 7.83 11.37
N PRO A 810 -2.49 8.79 12.25
CA PRO A 810 -2.14 10.19 12.01
C PRO A 810 -0.61 10.35 11.82
N PRO A 811 -0.14 11.01 10.75
CA PRO A 811 1.26 11.29 10.53
C PRO A 811 1.94 12.02 11.71
N GLY A 812 3.22 11.81 11.89
CA GLY A 812 3.99 12.43 12.98
C GLY A 812 3.72 11.80 14.34
N VAL A 813 2.56 12.06 14.94
CA VAL A 813 2.18 11.49 16.25
C VAL A 813 2.16 9.95 16.24
N GLY A 814 1.83 9.35 15.11
CA GLY A 814 1.87 7.89 14.93
C GLY A 814 3.25 7.30 15.20
N LEU A 815 4.33 7.97 14.77
CA LEU A 815 5.69 7.51 15.02
C LEU A 815 6.03 7.53 16.52
N HIS A 816 5.66 8.58 17.23
CA HIS A 816 5.88 8.64 18.68
C HIS A 816 5.04 7.61 19.44
N ALA A 817 3.85 7.27 18.93
CA ALA A 817 3.08 6.15 19.47
C ALA A 817 3.78 4.79 19.19
N GLU A 818 4.39 4.62 18.02
CA GLU A 818 5.18 3.41 17.68
C GLU A 818 6.39 3.25 18.63
N LEU A 819 7.12 4.35 18.91
CA LEU A 819 8.23 4.33 19.87
C LEU A 819 7.79 3.88 21.28
N ARG A 820 6.65 4.38 21.76
CA ARG A 820 6.07 3.97 23.04
C ARG A 820 5.68 2.49 23.06
N LEU A 821 5.12 2.00 21.94
CA LEU A 821 4.78 0.59 21.79
C LEU A 821 6.02 -0.31 21.80
N TYR A 822 7.16 0.14 21.25
CA TYR A 822 8.42 -0.62 21.30
C TYR A 822 8.91 -0.78 22.74
N VAL A 823 8.84 0.29 23.55
CA VAL A 823 9.19 0.22 24.95
C VAL A 823 8.20 -0.67 25.73
N LEU A 824 6.89 -0.57 25.46
CA LEU A 824 5.90 -1.47 26.03
C LEU A 824 6.13 -2.94 25.62
N ALA A 825 6.71 -3.18 24.46
CA ALA A 825 7.13 -4.49 23.98
C ALA A 825 8.41 -5.03 24.66
N GLY A 826 9.04 -4.22 25.53
CA GLY A 826 10.23 -4.62 26.29
C GLY A 826 11.57 -4.21 25.67
N LEU A 827 11.57 -3.35 24.64
CA LEU A 827 12.79 -2.70 24.17
C LEU A 827 13.19 -1.60 25.15
N SER A 828 14.51 -1.40 25.32
CA SER A 828 15.00 -0.22 26.02
C SER A 828 14.77 1.06 25.19
N PRO A 829 14.70 2.24 25.81
CA PRO A 829 14.67 3.50 25.06
C PRO A 829 15.82 3.64 24.05
N PHE A 830 17.01 3.16 24.39
CA PHE A 830 18.17 3.11 23.48
C PHE A 830 17.88 2.26 22.23
N GLU A 831 17.43 1.02 22.39
CA GLU A 831 17.09 0.14 21.27
C GLU A 831 16.00 0.75 20.40
N THR A 832 15.01 1.40 21.02
CA THR A 832 13.90 2.08 20.35
C THR A 832 14.38 3.27 19.53
N LEU A 833 15.17 4.18 20.11
CA LEU A 833 15.74 5.33 19.37
C LEU A 833 16.70 4.86 18.27
N ARG A 834 17.45 3.80 18.52
CA ARG A 834 18.32 3.21 17.50
C ARG A 834 17.51 2.63 16.32
N ALA A 835 16.36 2.01 16.59
CA ALA A 835 15.45 1.57 15.52
C ALA A 835 14.96 2.74 14.66
N ALA A 836 14.65 3.88 15.27
CA ALA A 836 14.17 5.09 14.60
C ALA A 836 15.27 5.96 13.94
N THR A 837 16.54 5.62 14.11
CA THR A 837 17.67 6.40 13.61
C THR A 837 18.66 5.53 12.85
N PHE A 838 19.62 4.89 13.51
CA PHE A 838 20.67 4.06 12.93
C PHE A 838 20.12 2.90 12.07
N SER A 839 19.19 2.12 12.63
CA SER A 839 18.64 0.95 11.92
C SER A 839 17.82 1.35 10.71
N SER A 840 17.01 2.38 10.83
CA SER A 840 16.21 2.94 9.74
C SER A 840 17.08 3.50 8.61
N ALA A 841 18.14 4.26 8.94
CA ALA A 841 19.11 4.76 7.96
C ALA A 841 19.86 3.60 7.26
N THR A 842 20.13 2.51 7.99
CA THR A 842 20.76 1.29 7.44
C THR A 842 19.81 0.62 6.42
N ALA A 843 18.54 0.42 6.79
CA ALA A 843 17.54 -0.17 5.90
C ALA A 843 17.29 0.70 4.65
N ALA A 844 17.23 2.03 4.81
CA ALA A 844 17.09 2.96 3.70
C ALA A 844 18.36 3.06 2.81
N GLY A 845 19.49 2.47 3.23
CA GLY A 845 20.75 2.52 2.50
C GLY A 845 21.46 3.85 2.57
N VAL A 846 21.21 4.66 3.60
CA VAL A 846 21.76 6.04 3.75
C VAL A 846 22.57 6.24 5.02
N ILE A 847 22.94 5.16 5.72
CA ILE A 847 23.66 5.25 7.00
C ILE A 847 25.02 5.96 6.87
N GLN A 848 25.62 6.00 5.68
CA GLN A 848 26.85 6.74 5.44
C GLN A 848 26.65 8.26 5.49
N ASP A 849 25.44 8.74 5.26
CA ASP A 849 25.10 10.16 5.18
C ASP A 849 24.33 10.68 6.38
N THR A 850 23.48 9.87 7.02
CA THR A 850 22.58 10.31 8.10
C THR A 850 22.23 9.15 9.05
N GLY A 851 21.39 9.39 10.07
CA GLY A 851 20.94 8.39 11.05
C GLY A 851 21.82 8.26 12.28
N THR A 852 22.97 8.90 12.30
CA THR A 852 23.85 9.07 13.48
C THR A 852 24.48 10.47 13.47
N LEU A 853 24.90 10.96 14.64
CA LEU A 853 25.62 12.21 14.78
C LEU A 853 27.12 11.96 14.73
N GLU A 854 27.71 12.10 13.54
CA GLU A 854 29.12 11.90 13.27
C GLU A 854 29.64 12.99 12.35
N VAL A 855 30.95 13.33 12.50
CA VAL A 855 31.62 14.29 11.64
C VAL A 855 31.58 13.84 10.18
N GLY A 856 31.16 14.74 9.29
CA GLY A 856 31.02 14.50 7.86
C GLY A 856 29.61 14.07 7.42
N LYS A 857 28.74 13.63 8.32
CA LYS A 857 27.35 13.31 8.03
C LYS A 857 26.47 14.57 7.92
N LEU A 858 25.32 14.43 7.32
CA LEU A 858 24.30 15.47 7.24
C LEU A 858 23.88 15.90 8.65
N ALA A 859 23.72 17.20 8.85
CA ALA A 859 23.24 17.74 10.10
C ALA A 859 21.71 17.63 10.17
N ASP A 860 21.24 16.41 10.46
CA ASP A 860 19.85 16.06 10.74
C ASP A 860 19.75 15.76 12.24
N ILE A 861 19.19 16.69 13.01
CA ILE A 861 19.25 16.70 14.48
C ILE A 861 17.88 17.08 15.05
N VAL A 862 17.49 16.44 16.14
CA VAL A 862 16.32 16.83 16.93
C VAL A 862 16.80 17.33 18.30
N VAL A 863 16.37 18.52 18.68
CA VAL A 863 16.60 19.10 20.00
C VAL A 863 15.35 18.88 20.85
N ILE A 864 15.52 18.29 22.01
CA ILE A 864 14.45 17.80 22.89
C ILE A 864 14.62 18.43 24.28
N ASP A 865 13.51 18.86 24.87
CA ASP A 865 13.44 19.22 26.30
C ASP A 865 13.07 17.97 27.12
N GLY A 866 14.06 17.19 27.50
CA GLY A 866 13.86 15.93 28.21
C GLY A 866 15.04 14.97 28.14
N ASP A 867 14.82 13.70 28.56
CA ASP A 867 15.82 12.63 28.65
C ASP A 867 15.31 11.33 27.97
N PRO A 868 15.29 11.27 26.62
CA PRO A 868 14.68 10.20 25.88
C PRO A 868 15.40 8.85 26.00
N LEU A 869 16.64 8.75 26.48
CA LEU A 869 17.29 7.48 26.85
C LEU A 869 16.80 6.94 28.19
N ASN A 870 16.23 7.78 29.07
CA ASN A 870 15.65 7.37 30.32
C ASN A 870 14.12 7.18 30.22
N ASP A 871 13.44 8.08 29.51
CA ASP A 871 12.01 8.02 29.26
C ASP A 871 11.70 8.35 27.78
N ILE A 872 11.26 7.35 27.04
CA ILE A 872 10.93 7.52 25.60
C ILE A 872 9.83 8.55 25.35
N ASN A 873 8.97 8.82 26.35
CA ASN A 873 7.92 9.81 26.24
C ASN A 873 8.49 11.24 26.04
N ASP A 874 9.70 11.49 26.50
CA ASP A 874 10.37 12.78 26.26
C ASP A 874 10.75 13.02 24.78
N ALA A 875 10.73 11.97 23.94
CA ALA A 875 11.13 12.09 22.55
C ALA A 875 10.24 13.01 21.70
N ASP A 876 9.01 13.32 22.12
CA ASP A 876 8.10 14.25 21.44
C ASP A 876 8.11 15.67 22.00
N ASN A 877 8.90 15.95 23.05
CA ASN A 877 9.11 17.28 23.61
C ASN A 877 10.08 18.10 22.70
N ILE A 878 9.69 18.26 21.44
CA ILE A 878 10.54 18.89 20.41
C ILE A 878 10.67 20.38 20.69
N VAL A 879 11.90 20.87 20.69
CA VAL A 879 12.25 22.30 20.77
C VAL A 879 12.60 22.85 19.39
N MET A 880 13.36 22.07 18.64
CA MET A 880 13.86 22.45 17.33
C MET A 880 14.22 21.21 16.52
N THR A 881 13.95 21.24 15.23
CA THR A 881 14.44 20.26 14.27
C THR A 881 15.47 20.90 13.34
N VAL A 882 16.61 20.25 13.16
CA VAL A 882 17.62 20.65 12.16
C VAL A 882 17.58 19.62 11.04
N LYS A 883 17.38 20.09 9.82
CA LYS A 883 17.40 19.25 8.61
C LYS A 883 18.36 19.82 7.59
N ASN A 884 19.31 19.02 7.12
CA ASN A 884 20.37 19.50 6.21
C ASN A 884 21.07 20.76 6.73
N GLY A 885 21.37 20.85 8.02
CA GLY A 885 22.05 21.99 8.63
C GLY A 885 21.21 23.25 8.85
N ARG A 886 19.96 23.27 8.38
CA ARG A 886 19.01 24.38 8.60
C ARG A 886 18.17 24.11 9.84
N ALA A 887 18.16 25.07 10.76
CA ALA A 887 17.40 25.00 12.00
C ALA A 887 15.96 25.46 11.80
N PHE A 888 15.02 24.70 12.34
CA PHE A 888 13.59 24.97 12.37
C PHE A 888 13.11 24.92 13.83
N PRO A 889 13.09 26.07 14.55
CA PRO A 889 12.44 26.12 15.85
C PRO A 889 10.98 25.65 15.75
N LEU A 890 10.51 24.87 16.72
CA LEU A 890 9.16 24.28 16.68
C LEU A 890 8.09 25.31 16.33
N GLN A 891 8.13 26.49 16.96
CA GLN A 891 7.15 27.54 16.71
C GLN A 891 7.08 27.97 15.24
N SER A 892 8.17 27.91 14.49
CA SER A 892 8.18 28.26 13.06
C SER A 892 7.53 27.20 12.16
N LEU A 893 7.34 26.00 12.68
CA LEU A 893 6.69 24.89 11.97
C LEU A 893 5.18 24.82 12.21
N LEU A 894 4.70 25.47 13.28
CA LEU A 894 3.31 25.38 13.71
C LEU A 894 2.35 26.43 13.06
N ASN A 895 2.86 27.41 12.38
CA ASN A 895 2.09 28.55 11.85
C ASN A 895 1.78 28.40 10.37
#